data_56a1dff115cc88bd81eb2f7f528d86fc
#
_entry.id   56a1dff115cc88bd81eb2f7f528d86fc
#
_cell.length_a   1.000
_cell.length_b   1.000
_cell.length_c   1.000
_cell.angle_alpha   90.00
_cell.angle_beta   90.00
_cell.angle_gamma   90.00
#
_symmetry.space_group_name_H-M   'P 1'
#
loop_
_entity.id
_entity.type
_entity.pdbx_description
1 polymer ?
#
loop_
_entity_poly.entity_id
_entity_poly.type
_entity_poly.pdbx_seq_one_letter_code
_entity_poly.pdbx_strand_id
1 'polypeptide(L)'
;EADRMQGAAFDPREVEAERHVIVEERARDLDSPLGRLDQTHLAVAYLRHPYRNPILGWPDDLARIGVEDLRNFYQTHYRPDGAVLVVVGDVDPKAALDRVETHFGPLPRGQTERPSPLVDEPRQMGRRDFTLDDSESVARGLLGWHTVARRHRDGPVLHLLSDLLTCGRRSRLWDALVERQQLATWVETAQEDARWAGQFLLQVEAAPGVEPARLERAIAEVIGRIAEDGPTSEELTRSRHRLEAAWRWEQEDLSGLAAGLGQVALWDDWRAWQGEHRAALAVEADDIRRVASTYLSESSLTVGWSLPRPVRSMAVLLPAEVAPKAPRPVVAPPSPERPIALAVHAGGSKLADFRPQRSVLPNGLRLVSERRPGTGIVALELFVDAGLLREARPGLGYLTGRMLEEGTLTRPAGALAEAIEDIGGTLDVGATGASLRVRAEDLPLALELLADVALRPAIPGEALPWAKRRIAAELQSDRDDPAFRAELIFRGLVYGDYPSARDPRGSAREIARLTLDDVREHHRRHFTADNAFLVAVGDFEPRRLNALVKTHFQVWPGRGEPAPPLPRLVRSARPRVRRVAHPGAQVHIVLGHLGIPRSHPDFDALSVLDHILGSGPGFTDRLSRVLRDEMGLTYSVGGGITDSADVAPGLFRVYAGTTPDEADRAVAVIVDQVRAMHTGAFSDDEVDRSRRYLAGAWVFDFQTVEQRAERLLELERWGLGLDEPIQWPERIARVTPRQVRRAAKIHLDPSALIRVEYGSIRRRGRHADAECA
;
A
#
# COMPACT_ATOMS: atom_id res chain seq x y z
N GLU A 1 2.47 26.76 5.22
CA GLU A 1 3.39 26.15 6.18
C GLU A 1 3.97 27.18 7.17
N ALA A 2 4.38 28.35 6.72
CA ALA A 2 4.89 29.40 7.61
C ALA A 2 3.84 29.82 8.66
N ASP A 3 2.58 29.96 8.28
CA ASP A 3 1.46 30.23 9.18
C ASP A 3 1.26 29.09 10.20
N ARG A 4 1.27 27.84 9.76
CA ARG A 4 1.17 26.66 10.62
C ARG A 4 2.32 26.53 11.63
N MET A 5 3.49 27.09 11.33
CA MET A 5 4.65 27.07 12.21
C MET A 5 4.53 28.03 13.41
N GLN A 6 3.59 28.98 13.38
CA GLN A 6 3.37 29.96 14.47
C GLN A 6 1.93 30.16 14.86
N GLY A 7 0.98 29.86 13.97
CA GLY A 7 -0.42 30.22 14.09
C GLY A 7 -1.35 29.07 14.55
N ALA A 8 -0.81 27.94 15.02
CA ALA A 8 -1.64 26.83 15.49
C ALA A 8 -2.52 27.26 16.69
N ALA A 9 -3.82 27.12 16.53
CA ALA A 9 -4.81 27.66 17.48
C ALA A 9 -4.95 26.80 18.75
N PHE A 10 -4.85 25.46 18.62
CA PHE A 10 -5.11 24.49 19.69
C PHE A 10 -6.45 24.74 20.39
N ASP A 11 -7.53 24.81 19.59
CA ASP A 11 -8.88 24.91 20.16
C ASP A 11 -9.15 23.69 21.06
N PRO A 12 -9.60 23.87 22.32
CA PRO A 12 -9.81 22.75 23.23
C PRO A 12 -10.80 21.69 22.71
N ARG A 13 -11.74 22.06 21.83
CA ARG A 13 -12.70 21.13 21.25
C ARG A 13 -12.08 20.29 20.15
N GLU A 14 -11.26 20.91 19.31
CA GLU A 14 -10.51 20.22 18.27
C GLU A 14 -9.46 19.27 18.88
N VAL A 15 -8.78 19.70 19.95
CA VAL A 15 -7.84 18.85 20.70
C VAL A 15 -8.55 17.63 21.30
N GLU A 16 -9.77 17.77 21.80
CA GLU A 16 -10.53 16.64 22.34
C GLU A 16 -11.02 15.70 21.23
N ALA A 17 -11.46 16.23 20.09
CA ALA A 17 -11.84 15.42 18.92
C ALA A 17 -10.63 14.63 18.39
N GLU A 18 -9.47 15.28 18.25
CA GLU A 18 -8.24 14.63 17.76
C GLU A 18 -7.71 13.58 18.75
N ARG A 19 -7.87 13.78 20.07
CA ARG A 19 -7.55 12.75 21.07
C ARG A 19 -8.34 11.47 20.82
N HIS A 20 -9.63 11.58 20.50
CA HIS A 20 -10.47 10.43 20.16
C HIS A 20 -9.98 9.75 18.87
N VAL A 21 -9.60 10.54 17.86
CA VAL A 21 -9.01 10.02 16.62
C VAL A 21 -7.74 9.22 16.88
N ILE A 22 -6.84 9.71 17.74
CA ILE A 22 -5.62 8.99 18.12
C ILE A 22 -5.93 7.67 18.86
N VAL A 23 -6.96 7.66 19.70
CA VAL A 23 -7.43 6.43 20.35
C VAL A 23 -7.94 5.40 19.33
N GLU A 24 -8.71 5.86 18.33
CA GLU A 24 -9.17 5.01 17.23
C GLU A 24 -8.01 4.50 16.35
N GLU A 25 -7.02 5.34 16.06
CA GLU A 25 -5.80 4.93 15.35
C GLU A 25 -5.05 3.83 16.09
N ARG A 26 -4.86 4.03 17.41
CA ARG A 26 -4.25 3.02 18.27
C ARG A 26 -5.06 1.72 18.30
N ALA A 27 -6.38 1.79 18.36
CA ALA A 27 -7.25 0.62 18.34
C ALA A 27 -7.08 -0.17 17.03
N ARG A 28 -7.00 0.52 15.90
CA ARG A 28 -6.73 -0.09 14.58
C ARG A 28 -5.38 -0.80 14.55
N ASP A 29 -4.32 -0.18 15.07
CA ASP A 29 -2.99 -0.77 15.08
C ASP A 29 -2.94 -2.03 15.98
N LEU A 30 -3.68 -2.02 17.09
CA LEU A 30 -3.80 -3.19 17.97
C LEU A 30 -4.71 -4.29 17.42
N ASP A 31 -5.59 -4.00 16.47
CA ASP A 31 -6.34 -5.04 15.74
C ASP A 31 -5.44 -5.77 14.72
N SER A 32 -4.30 -5.17 14.33
CA SER A 32 -3.29 -5.82 13.51
C SER A 32 -2.43 -6.78 14.34
N PRO A 33 -2.25 -8.02 13.91
CA PRO A 33 -1.33 -8.98 14.53
C PRO A 33 0.11 -8.46 14.63
N LEU A 34 0.60 -7.91 13.54
CA LEU A 34 1.96 -7.34 13.50
C LEU A 34 2.09 -6.12 14.39
N GLY A 35 1.06 -5.25 14.48
CA GLY A 35 1.08 -4.09 15.37
C GLY A 35 1.21 -4.45 16.85
N ARG A 36 0.51 -5.52 17.30
CA ARG A 36 0.66 -6.03 18.67
C ARG A 36 2.06 -6.61 18.93
N LEU A 37 2.57 -7.36 17.95
CA LEU A 37 3.89 -7.98 18.04
C LEU A 37 4.98 -6.93 18.08
N ASP A 38 4.92 -5.91 17.23
CA ASP A 38 5.87 -4.81 17.14
C ASP A 38 5.87 -3.96 18.43
N GLN A 39 4.71 -3.51 18.89
CA GLN A 39 4.61 -2.75 20.15
C GLN A 39 5.20 -3.51 21.32
N THR A 40 4.94 -4.82 21.44
CA THR A 40 5.48 -5.64 22.52
C THR A 40 6.98 -5.84 22.36
N HIS A 41 7.44 -6.02 21.11
CA HIS A 41 8.86 -6.14 20.80
C HIS A 41 9.64 -4.92 21.26
N LEU A 42 9.22 -3.72 20.89
CA LEU A 42 9.87 -2.48 21.32
C LEU A 42 9.94 -2.36 22.86
N ALA A 43 8.84 -2.68 23.54
CA ALA A 43 8.79 -2.63 25.01
C ALA A 43 9.75 -3.63 25.69
N VAL A 44 9.99 -4.79 25.06
CA VAL A 44 10.92 -5.82 25.55
C VAL A 44 12.35 -5.55 25.11
N ALA A 45 12.56 -5.08 23.89
CA ALA A 45 13.88 -4.84 23.32
C ALA A 45 14.62 -3.67 24.03
N TYR A 46 13.92 -2.60 24.40
CA TYR A 46 14.51 -1.44 25.06
C TYR A 46 14.17 -1.42 26.55
N LEU A 47 15.19 -1.31 27.41
CA LEU A 47 15.02 -1.20 28.86
C LEU A 47 14.81 0.26 29.32
N ARG A 48 15.56 1.19 28.76
CA ARG A 48 15.59 2.59 29.19
C ARG A 48 15.30 3.59 28.09
N HIS A 49 15.71 3.29 26.86
CA HIS A 49 15.57 4.23 25.75
C HIS A 49 14.10 4.53 25.47
N PRO A 50 13.71 5.79 25.18
CA PRO A 50 12.33 6.17 24.87
C PRO A 50 11.70 5.40 23.70
N TYR A 51 12.49 4.80 22.81
CA TYR A 51 12.01 3.95 21.72
C TYR A 51 11.21 2.71 22.18
N ARG A 52 11.26 2.39 23.47
CA ARG A 52 10.37 1.37 24.06
C ARG A 52 8.90 1.74 24.07
N ASN A 53 8.59 3.03 23.94
CA ASN A 53 7.21 3.52 23.96
C ASN A 53 6.63 3.51 22.57
N PRO A 54 5.34 3.14 22.42
CA PRO A 54 4.68 3.25 21.12
C PRO A 54 4.63 4.71 20.65
N ILE A 55 4.71 4.93 19.35
CA ILE A 55 4.70 6.28 18.75
C ILE A 55 3.42 7.03 19.14
N LEU A 56 2.29 6.36 19.15
CA LEU A 56 0.99 6.93 19.54
C LEU A 56 0.85 7.17 21.06
N GLY A 57 1.85 6.76 21.87
CA GLY A 57 1.81 6.86 23.31
C GLY A 57 0.96 5.78 24.00
N TRP A 58 1.01 5.77 25.35
CA TRP A 58 0.18 4.89 26.16
C TRP A 58 -1.18 5.54 26.44
N PRO A 59 -2.27 4.76 26.64
CA PRO A 59 -3.60 5.30 26.89
C PRO A 59 -3.67 6.30 28.05
N ASP A 60 -2.95 6.01 29.15
CA ASP A 60 -2.92 6.87 30.33
C ASP A 60 -2.21 8.20 30.07
N ASP A 61 -1.19 8.22 29.20
CA ASP A 61 -0.48 9.43 28.82
C ASP A 61 -1.37 10.28 27.87
N LEU A 62 -1.98 9.65 26.88
CA LEU A 62 -2.93 10.31 25.98
C LEU A 62 -4.07 10.98 26.74
N ALA A 63 -4.60 10.32 27.78
CA ALA A 63 -5.66 10.87 28.60
C ALA A 63 -5.24 12.10 29.41
N ARG A 64 -3.96 12.27 29.70
CA ARG A 64 -3.40 13.37 30.50
C ARG A 64 -2.93 14.57 29.69
N ILE A 65 -2.54 14.36 28.43
CA ILE A 65 -2.07 15.44 27.55
C ILE A 65 -3.16 16.50 27.39
N GLY A 66 -2.87 17.72 27.80
CA GLY A 66 -3.78 18.85 27.67
C GLY A 66 -3.33 19.89 26.65
N VAL A 67 -4.15 20.90 26.42
CA VAL A 67 -3.86 21.98 25.46
C VAL A 67 -2.54 22.69 25.79
N GLU A 68 -2.25 22.90 27.08
CA GLU A 68 -1.00 23.54 27.50
C GLU A 68 0.24 22.68 27.21
N ASP A 69 0.13 21.36 27.33
CA ASP A 69 1.24 20.45 26.98
C ASP A 69 1.54 20.54 25.48
N LEU A 70 0.48 20.56 24.65
CA LEU A 70 0.61 20.72 23.20
C LEU A 70 1.22 22.06 22.83
N ARG A 71 0.78 23.17 23.46
CA ARG A 71 1.38 24.50 23.22
C ARG A 71 2.83 24.56 23.61
N ASN A 72 3.20 24.00 24.76
CA ASN A 72 4.58 23.96 25.22
C ASN A 72 5.47 23.14 24.28
N PHE A 73 4.98 21.97 23.82
CA PHE A 73 5.67 21.15 22.86
C PHE A 73 5.85 21.88 21.52
N TYR A 74 4.79 22.48 21.01
CA TYR A 74 4.79 23.24 19.77
C TYR A 74 5.79 24.41 19.82
N GLN A 75 5.75 25.25 20.85
CA GLN A 75 6.69 26.36 21.05
C GLN A 75 8.15 25.92 21.20
N THR A 76 8.37 24.72 21.74
CA THR A 76 9.70 24.17 21.93
C THR A 76 10.28 23.59 20.64
N HIS A 77 9.47 22.91 19.86
CA HIS A 77 9.94 22.07 18.76
C HIS A 77 9.63 22.62 17.35
N TYR A 78 8.50 23.30 17.16
CA TYR A 78 8.08 23.86 15.85
C TYR A 78 8.67 25.26 15.65
N ARG A 79 9.93 25.32 15.26
CA ARG A 79 10.70 26.56 15.10
C ARG A 79 11.55 26.51 13.85
N PRO A 80 11.77 27.68 13.16
CA PRO A 80 12.52 27.73 11.92
C PRO A 80 13.99 27.28 12.08
N ASP A 81 14.61 27.50 13.26
CA ASP A 81 15.99 27.09 13.54
C ASP A 81 16.20 25.59 13.70
N GLY A 82 15.16 24.79 13.57
CA GLY A 82 15.20 23.32 13.59
C GLY A 82 14.41 22.66 12.49
N ALA A 83 13.91 23.45 11.55
CA ALA A 83 13.17 22.97 10.42
C ALA A 83 14.06 22.93 9.17
N VAL A 84 13.78 21.97 8.31
CA VAL A 84 14.35 21.87 6.97
C VAL A 84 13.23 21.97 5.97
N LEU A 85 13.29 22.94 5.07
CA LEU A 85 12.36 23.06 3.94
C LEU A 85 13.04 22.53 2.70
N VAL A 86 12.44 21.55 2.06
CA VAL A 86 12.90 20.97 0.79
C VAL A 86 11.87 21.27 -0.28
N VAL A 87 12.34 21.78 -1.43
CA VAL A 87 11.51 22.07 -2.60
C VAL A 87 12.11 21.33 -3.79
N VAL A 88 11.35 20.42 -4.36
CA VAL A 88 11.73 19.61 -5.53
C VAL A 88 10.67 19.75 -6.61
N GLY A 89 11.09 20.00 -7.85
CA GLY A 89 10.20 20.12 -9.00
C GLY A 89 10.66 21.15 -10.03
N ASP A 90 9.79 21.44 -10.98
CA ASP A 90 10.01 22.47 -12.01
C ASP A 90 9.79 23.88 -11.43
N VAL A 91 10.80 24.38 -10.76
CA VAL A 91 10.77 25.65 -10.01
C VAL A 91 12.05 26.46 -10.28
N ASP A 92 11.91 27.79 -10.45
CA ASP A 92 13.06 28.69 -10.43
C ASP A 92 13.61 28.84 -9.01
N PRO A 93 14.86 28.41 -8.73
CA PRO A 93 15.40 28.41 -7.39
C PRO A 93 15.43 29.78 -6.71
N LYS A 94 15.68 30.84 -7.48
CA LYS A 94 15.72 32.19 -6.95
C LYS A 94 14.34 32.68 -6.54
N ALA A 95 13.35 32.48 -7.40
CA ALA A 95 11.96 32.84 -7.10
C ALA A 95 11.42 32.03 -5.89
N ALA A 96 11.83 30.77 -5.75
CA ALA A 96 11.48 29.95 -4.56
C ALA A 96 12.10 30.53 -3.31
N LEU A 97 13.41 30.84 -3.31
CA LEU A 97 14.12 31.42 -2.16
C LEU A 97 13.53 32.78 -1.76
N ASP A 98 13.21 33.66 -2.69
CA ASP A 98 12.57 34.96 -2.41
C ASP A 98 11.22 34.78 -1.70
N ARG A 99 10.44 33.76 -2.07
CA ARG A 99 9.18 33.41 -1.39
C ARG A 99 9.41 32.82 0.00
N VAL A 100 10.38 31.92 0.13
CA VAL A 100 10.77 31.35 1.42
C VAL A 100 11.20 32.46 2.38
N GLU A 101 12.06 33.39 1.93
CA GLU A 101 12.50 34.52 2.74
C GLU A 101 11.31 35.44 3.12
N THR A 102 10.37 35.68 2.22
CA THR A 102 9.18 36.48 2.50
C THR A 102 8.30 35.88 3.58
N HIS A 103 8.08 34.56 3.57
CA HIS A 103 7.14 33.89 4.47
C HIS A 103 7.80 33.35 5.75
N PHE A 104 8.99 32.79 5.66
CA PHE A 104 9.68 32.19 6.81
C PHE A 104 10.71 33.12 7.46
N GLY A 105 11.24 34.09 6.70
CA GLY A 105 12.24 35.05 7.23
C GLY A 105 11.78 35.85 8.45
N PRO A 106 10.51 36.29 8.55
CA PRO A 106 9.99 36.99 9.71
C PRO A 106 9.82 36.11 10.96
N LEU A 107 9.87 34.76 10.82
CA LEU A 107 9.64 33.86 11.94
C LEU A 107 10.78 33.94 12.97
N PRO A 108 10.49 34.10 14.27
CA PRO A 108 11.53 34.23 15.28
C PRO A 108 12.26 32.91 15.52
N ARG A 109 13.56 32.99 15.79
CA ARG A 109 14.33 31.85 16.30
C ARG A 109 13.87 31.46 17.69
N GLY A 110 14.00 30.17 18.02
CA GLY A 110 13.71 29.71 19.36
C GLY A 110 14.68 30.31 20.41
N GLN A 111 14.12 30.56 21.58
CA GLN A 111 14.88 31.18 22.68
C GLN A 111 15.44 30.15 23.68
N THR A 112 14.98 28.92 23.64
CA THR A 112 15.35 27.85 24.56
C THR A 112 16.09 26.71 23.84
N GLU A 113 17.04 26.06 24.50
CA GLU A 113 17.60 24.83 23.99
C GLU A 113 16.51 23.75 23.89
N ARG A 114 16.59 22.94 22.84
CA ARG A 114 15.70 21.77 22.71
C ARG A 114 16.17 20.69 23.67
N PRO A 115 15.26 20.08 24.44
CA PRO A 115 15.65 18.95 25.28
C PRO A 115 16.19 17.83 24.38
N SER A 116 17.39 17.34 24.72
CA SER A 116 17.94 16.14 24.09
C SER A 116 17.61 14.94 24.96
N PRO A 117 16.96 13.91 24.45
CA PRO A 117 16.73 12.68 25.21
C PRO A 117 18.03 11.88 25.28
N LEU A 118 18.99 12.35 26.05
CA LEU A 118 20.22 11.61 26.29
C LEU A 118 19.98 10.49 27.31
N VAL A 119 19.41 9.39 26.80
CA VAL A 119 19.30 8.15 27.55
C VAL A 119 19.96 7.05 26.75
N ASP A 120 21.15 6.63 27.18
CA ASP A 120 21.80 5.48 26.55
C ASP A 120 21.06 4.19 26.93
N GLU A 121 20.77 3.37 25.92
CA GLU A 121 20.30 2.01 26.14
C GLU A 121 21.46 1.14 26.62
N PRO A 122 21.34 0.46 27.76
CA PRO A 122 22.38 -0.47 28.20
C PRO A 122 22.53 -1.62 27.21
N ARG A 123 23.76 -2.05 26.98
CA ARG A 123 24.05 -3.21 26.12
C ARG A 123 23.24 -4.41 26.59
N GLN A 124 22.55 -5.05 25.66
CA GLN A 124 21.85 -6.30 25.93
C GLN A 124 22.87 -7.42 26.20
N MET A 125 22.70 -8.13 27.32
CA MET A 125 23.64 -9.14 27.80
C MET A 125 23.12 -10.58 27.71
N GLY A 126 21.95 -10.75 27.10
CA GLY A 126 21.36 -12.05 26.89
C GLY A 126 20.09 -11.97 26.07
N ARG A 127 19.73 -13.08 25.45
CA ARG A 127 18.51 -13.21 24.65
C ARG A 127 17.27 -12.88 25.50
N ARG A 128 16.30 -12.21 24.87
CA ARG A 128 14.98 -11.92 25.45
C ARG A 128 13.91 -12.60 24.61
N ASP A 129 12.94 -13.19 25.26
CA ASP A 129 11.85 -13.93 24.59
C ASP A 129 10.50 -13.48 25.13
N PHE A 130 9.51 -13.41 24.25
CA PHE A 130 8.11 -13.25 24.62
C PHE A 130 7.19 -13.95 23.62
N THR A 131 5.98 -14.29 24.07
CA THR A 131 4.98 -14.92 23.25
C THR A 131 3.63 -14.26 23.49
N LEU A 132 2.94 -13.94 22.43
CA LEU A 132 1.56 -13.50 22.43
C LEU A 132 0.66 -14.69 22.06
N ASP A 133 -0.30 -14.97 22.92
CA ASP A 133 -1.38 -15.93 22.61
C ASP A 133 -2.46 -15.13 21.86
N ASP A 134 -2.68 -15.44 20.61
CA ASP A 134 -3.59 -14.67 19.77
C ASP A 134 -4.65 -15.54 19.10
N SER A 135 -5.78 -14.89 18.73
CA SER A 135 -6.85 -15.52 17.95
C SER A 135 -6.51 -15.70 16.48
N GLU A 136 -5.29 -15.35 16.09
CA GLU A 136 -4.78 -15.50 14.74
C GLU A 136 -4.72 -16.94 14.27
N SER A 137 -4.70 -17.09 12.97
CA SER A 137 -4.70 -18.40 12.33
C SER A 137 -3.31 -18.85 11.86
N VAL A 138 -2.33 -17.95 11.90
CA VAL A 138 -0.95 -18.17 11.43
C VAL A 138 0.05 -17.71 12.50
N ALA A 139 1.11 -18.51 12.74
CA ALA A 139 2.18 -18.10 13.63
C ALA A 139 3.10 -17.05 12.96
N ARG A 140 3.31 -15.93 13.63
CA ARG A 140 4.19 -14.84 13.16
C ARG A 140 5.30 -14.59 14.16
N GLY A 141 6.53 -14.46 13.66
CA GLY A 141 7.73 -14.18 14.44
C GLY A 141 8.34 -12.82 14.12
N LEU A 142 8.81 -12.13 15.12
CA LEU A 142 9.61 -10.92 15.03
C LEU A 142 10.90 -11.11 15.84
N LEU A 143 12.02 -11.11 15.14
CA LEU A 143 13.35 -11.23 15.71
C LEU A 143 14.08 -9.90 15.52
N GLY A 144 14.59 -9.31 16.58
CA GLY A 144 15.27 -8.02 16.52
C GLY A 144 16.61 -8.02 17.23
N TRP A 145 17.59 -7.36 16.64
CA TRP A 145 18.93 -7.13 17.20
C TRP A 145 19.20 -5.64 17.31
N HIS A 146 19.72 -5.19 18.44
CA HIS A 146 20.20 -3.83 18.56
C HIS A 146 21.37 -3.58 17.61
N THR A 147 21.28 -2.50 16.85
CA THR A 147 22.30 -2.05 15.92
C THR A 147 22.71 -0.60 16.20
N VAL A 148 23.21 0.08 15.20
CA VAL A 148 23.82 1.41 15.27
C VAL A 148 22.80 2.52 14.98
N ALA A 149 23.10 3.71 15.47
CA ALA A 149 22.40 4.92 15.04
C ALA A 149 22.64 5.22 13.55
N ARG A 150 21.71 5.90 12.90
CA ARG A 150 21.69 6.21 11.46
C ARG A 150 23.03 6.71 10.88
N ARG A 151 23.73 7.56 11.62
CA ARG A 151 24.99 8.17 11.14
C ARG A 151 26.22 7.27 11.25
N HIS A 152 26.06 6.05 11.72
CA HIS A 152 27.19 5.14 11.89
C HIS A 152 27.63 4.56 10.53
N ARG A 153 28.93 4.39 10.36
CA ARG A 153 29.53 3.84 9.13
C ARG A 153 29.02 2.44 8.74
N ASP A 154 28.49 1.69 9.71
CA ASP A 154 27.95 0.34 9.46
C ASP A 154 26.48 0.37 8.99
N GLY A 155 25.80 1.53 8.99
CA GLY A 155 24.43 1.66 8.49
C GLY A 155 24.26 1.12 7.06
N PRO A 156 25.01 1.65 6.06
CA PRO A 156 24.94 1.13 4.69
C PRO A 156 25.25 -0.36 4.55
N VAL A 157 26.11 -0.89 5.42
CA VAL A 157 26.46 -2.33 5.43
C VAL A 157 25.30 -3.17 5.94
N LEU A 158 24.59 -2.70 6.98
CA LEU A 158 23.40 -3.36 7.54
C LEU A 158 22.23 -3.37 6.54
N HIS A 159 22.03 -2.26 5.80
CA HIS A 159 21.03 -2.22 4.73
C HIS A 159 21.36 -3.24 3.63
N LEU A 160 22.62 -3.33 3.20
CA LEU A 160 23.02 -4.30 2.19
C LEU A 160 22.92 -5.75 2.71
N LEU A 161 23.19 -5.97 4.01
CA LEU A 161 22.98 -7.27 4.65
C LEU A 161 21.50 -7.68 4.63
N SER A 162 20.59 -6.74 4.89
CA SER A 162 19.15 -6.97 4.76
C SER A 162 18.77 -7.39 3.33
N ASP A 163 19.24 -6.67 2.32
CA ASP A 163 19.02 -7.00 0.92
C ASP A 163 19.52 -8.44 0.56
N LEU A 164 20.73 -8.80 0.98
CA LEU A 164 21.31 -10.13 0.77
C LEU A 164 20.51 -11.26 1.45
N LEU A 165 19.84 -10.96 2.56
CA LEU A 165 19.10 -11.95 3.33
C LEU A 165 17.70 -12.21 2.79
N THR A 166 16.97 -11.18 2.33
CA THR A 166 15.56 -11.35 2.00
C THR A 166 15.07 -10.69 0.70
N CYS A 167 15.89 -9.89 0.01
CA CYS A 167 15.46 -9.25 -1.22
C CYS A 167 15.62 -10.19 -2.44
N GLY A 168 14.49 -10.67 -2.95
CA GLY A 168 14.43 -11.59 -4.09
C GLY A 168 14.40 -13.06 -3.71
N ARG A 169 14.01 -13.91 -4.69
CA ARG A 169 13.86 -15.37 -4.49
C ARG A 169 15.19 -16.09 -4.24
N ARG A 170 16.31 -15.50 -4.66
CA ARG A 170 17.68 -16.04 -4.49
C ARG A 170 18.37 -15.51 -3.24
N SER A 171 17.75 -14.61 -2.48
CA SER A 171 18.27 -14.16 -1.19
C SER A 171 18.33 -15.32 -0.18
N ARG A 172 19.27 -15.25 0.76
CA ARG A 172 19.65 -16.42 1.58
C ARG A 172 18.54 -16.98 2.45
N LEU A 173 17.77 -16.11 3.12
CA LEU A 173 16.65 -16.56 3.97
C LEU A 173 15.45 -16.98 3.14
N TRP A 174 15.12 -16.24 2.09
CA TRP A 174 14.02 -16.61 1.22
C TRP A 174 14.25 -17.96 0.56
N ASP A 175 15.41 -18.15 -0.09
CA ASP A 175 15.78 -19.43 -0.72
C ASP A 175 15.79 -20.60 0.28
N ALA A 176 16.33 -20.37 1.49
CA ALA A 176 16.41 -21.42 2.50
C ALA A 176 15.04 -21.76 3.11
N LEU A 177 14.26 -20.76 3.53
CA LEU A 177 13.06 -20.97 4.33
C LEU A 177 11.81 -21.15 3.48
N VAL A 178 11.69 -20.40 2.37
CA VAL A 178 10.48 -20.40 1.53
C VAL A 178 10.61 -21.41 0.39
N GLU A 179 11.71 -21.36 -0.37
CA GLU A 179 11.85 -22.18 -1.56
C GLU A 179 12.28 -23.62 -1.25
N ARG A 180 13.39 -23.83 -0.54
CA ARG A 180 13.95 -25.18 -0.31
C ARG A 180 13.32 -25.93 0.84
N GLN A 181 13.22 -25.32 2.03
CA GLN A 181 12.74 -26.02 3.24
C GLN A 181 11.23 -25.90 3.45
N GLN A 182 10.58 -24.95 2.80
CA GLN A 182 9.13 -24.67 2.91
C GLN A 182 8.66 -24.52 4.36
N LEU A 183 9.48 -23.85 5.19
CA LEU A 183 9.20 -23.59 6.60
C LEU A 183 8.43 -22.29 6.82
N ALA A 184 8.58 -21.34 5.93
CA ALA A 184 7.91 -20.04 5.96
C ALA A 184 7.12 -19.82 4.66
N THR A 185 6.03 -19.05 4.76
CA THR A 185 5.31 -18.54 3.59
C THR A 185 5.87 -17.20 3.16
N TRP A 186 6.46 -16.47 4.12
CA TRP A 186 7.05 -15.16 3.93
C TRP A 186 8.14 -14.88 4.96
N VAL A 187 9.17 -14.15 4.56
CA VAL A 187 10.26 -13.68 5.43
C VAL A 187 10.79 -12.36 4.88
N GLU A 188 11.03 -11.41 5.78
CA GLU A 188 11.59 -10.10 5.45
C GLU A 188 12.57 -9.66 6.53
N THR A 189 13.61 -8.93 6.13
CA THR A 189 14.51 -8.23 7.05
C THR A 189 14.55 -6.75 6.73
N ALA A 190 14.77 -5.94 7.75
CA ALA A 190 14.96 -4.50 7.61
C ALA A 190 15.99 -3.99 8.60
N GLN A 191 16.83 -3.05 8.19
CA GLN A 191 17.59 -2.20 9.12
C GLN A 191 16.73 -0.97 9.44
N GLU A 192 16.20 -0.94 10.65
CA GLU A 192 15.45 0.19 11.16
C GLU A 192 16.41 1.26 11.69
N ASP A 193 16.52 2.33 10.92
CA ASP A 193 17.41 3.44 11.25
C ASP A 193 16.70 4.48 12.11
N ALA A 194 17.26 4.77 13.26
CA ALA A 194 16.80 5.88 14.07
C ALA A 194 17.98 6.75 14.54
N ARG A 195 17.67 7.95 15.01
CA ARG A 195 18.67 8.97 15.33
C ARG A 195 19.69 8.51 16.38
N TRP A 196 19.26 7.73 17.36
CA TRP A 196 20.06 7.41 18.57
C TRP A 196 20.45 5.93 18.64
N ALA A 197 19.61 5.03 18.16
CA ALA A 197 19.85 3.60 18.16
C ALA A 197 19.04 2.98 17.02
N GLY A 198 19.57 1.94 16.38
CA GLY A 198 18.86 1.19 15.35
C GLY A 198 18.55 -0.23 15.79
N GLN A 199 17.75 -0.91 15.00
CA GLN A 199 17.50 -2.35 15.11
C GLN A 199 17.60 -3.00 13.74
N PHE A 200 18.16 -4.21 13.69
CA PHE A 200 17.99 -5.11 12.57
C PHE A 200 16.83 -6.03 12.89
N LEU A 201 15.77 -5.95 12.13
CA LEU A 201 14.55 -6.72 12.32
C LEU A 201 14.45 -7.84 11.27
N LEU A 202 13.90 -8.97 11.70
CA LEU A 202 13.49 -10.08 10.84
C LEU A 202 12.06 -10.45 11.22
N GLN A 203 11.17 -10.31 10.25
CA GLN A 203 9.78 -10.77 10.35
C GLN A 203 9.61 -12.07 9.56
N VAL A 204 8.82 -13.00 10.09
CA VAL A 204 8.57 -14.28 9.44
C VAL A 204 7.15 -14.78 9.70
N GLU A 205 6.53 -15.32 8.66
CA GLU A 205 5.27 -16.04 8.76
C GLU A 205 5.52 -17.54 8.55
N ALA A 206 5.16 -18.34 9.55
CA ALA A 206 5.38 -19.78 9.53
C ALA A 206 4.45 -20.48 8.54
N ALA A 207 4.97 -21.45 7.79
CA ALA A 207 4.12 -22.33 7.01
C ALA A 207 3.22 -23.18 7.97
N PRO A 208 2.00 -23.55 7.53
CA PRO A 208 1.07 -24.27 8.38
C PRO A 208 1.68 -25.53 9.01
N GLY A 209 1.60 -25.63 10.35
CA GLY A 209 2.11 -26.76 11.12
C GLY A 209 3.62 -26.74 11.41
N VAL A 210 4.30 -25.66 11.08
CA VAL A 210 5.71 -25.47 11.41
C VAL A 210 5.86 -24.84 12.79
N GLU A 211 6.65 -25.47 13.64
CA GLU A 211 6.93 -25.01 14.99
C GLU A 211 7.96 -23.85 14.98
N PRO A 212 7.75 -22.79 15.79
CA PRO A 212 8.67 -21.66 15.91
C PRO A 212 10.13 -22.02 16.10
N ALA A 213 10.42 -22.94 17.00
CA ALA A 213 11.78 -23.40 17.30
C ALA A 213 12.51 -24.04 16.09
N ARG A 214 11.77 -24.57 15.12
CA ARG A 214 12.35 -25.08 13.88
C ARG A 214 12.77 -23.95 12.95
N LEU A 215 11.91 -22.93 12.83
CA LEU A 215 12.20 -21.71 12.06
C LEU A 215 13.39 -20.95 12.64
N GLU A 216 13.41 -20.73 13.95
CA GLU A 216 14.51 -20.03 14.62
C GLU A 216 15.86 -20.72 14.37
N ARG A 217 15.92 -22.06 14.44
CA ARG A 217 17.14 -22.79 14.12
C ARG A 217 17.57 -22.60 12.68
N ALA A 218 16.63 -22.67 11.72
CA ALA A 218 16.95 -22.48 10.31
C ALA A 218 17.40 -21.06 10.00
N ILE A 219 16.80 -20.04 10.65
CA ILE A 219 17.23 -18.63 10.59
C ILE A 219 18.65 -18.50 11.15
N ALA A 220 18.92 -19.05 12.35
CA ALA A 220 20.22 -18.98 12.99
C ALA A 220 21.33 -19.64 12.14
N GLU A 221 21.03 -20.76 11.45
CA GLU A 221 21.97 -21.42 10.55
C GLU A 221 22.31 -20.53 9.32
N VAL A 222 21.35 -19.80 8.77
CA VAL A 222 21.60 -18.90 7.63
C VAL A 222 22.41 -17.67 8.09
N ILE A 223 22.04 -17.07 9.22
CA ILE A 223 22.78 -15.92 9.80
C ILE A 223 24.19 -16.33 10.20
N GLY A 224 24.35 -17.51 10.81
CA GLY A 224 25.66 -18.05 11.16
C GLY A 224 26.58 -18.17 9.95
N ARG A 225 26.08 -18.74 8.85
CA ARG A 225 26.86 -18.88 7.60
C ARG A 225 27.28 -17.55 7.00
N ILE A 226 26.41 -16.53 6.98
CA ILE A 226 26.81 -15.22 6.44
C ILE A 226 27.80 -14.51 7.36
N ALA A 227 27.74 -14.77 8.66
CA ALA A 227 28.70 -14.24 9.65
C ALA A 227 30.06 -14.94 9.58
N GLU A 228 30.13 -16.21 9.16
CA GLU A 228 31.38 -16.98 9.00
C GLU A 228 32.03 -16.75 7.64
N ASP A 229 31.26 -16.93 6.56
CA ASP A 229 31.75 -16.99 5.19
C ASP A 229 31.65 -15.65 4.43
N GLY A 230 30.75 -14.74 4.86
CA GLY A 230 30.35 -13.58 4.08
C GLY A 230 29.47 -13.91 2.88
N PRO A 231 29.11 -12.92 2.03
CA PRO A 231 28.46 -13.15 0.75
C PRO A 231 29.46 -13.60 -0.32
N THR A 232 28.98 -14.29 -1.35
CA THR A 232 29.77 -14.55 -2.57
C THR A 232 29.89 -13.27 -3.41
N SER A 233 30.81 -13.28 -4.38
CA SER A 233 30.99 -12.17 -5.33
C SER A 233 29.75 -11.95 -6.19
N GLU A 234 29.05 -13.03 -6.57
CA GLU A 234 27.82 -12.98 -7.35
C GLU A 234 26.67 -12.39 -6.54
N GLU A 235 26.48 -12.81 -5.28
CA GLU A 235 25.47 -12.24 -4.38
C GLU A 235 25.69 -10.73 -4.19
N LEU A 236 26.92 -10.32 -3.94
CA LEU A 236 27.24 -8.91 -3.72
C LEU A 236 27.06 -8.07 -5.00
N THR A 237 27.43 -8.62 -6.16
CA THR A 237 27.20 -7.96 -7.46
C THR A 237 25.70 -7.78 -7.73
N ARG A 238 24.92 -8.80 -7.47
CA ARG A 238 23.44 -8.76 -7.61
C ARG A 238 22.82 -7.68 -6.71
N SER A 239 23.21 -7.62 -5.44
CA SER A 239 22.76 -6.57 -4.52
C SER A 239 23.14 -5.16 -4.98
N ARG A 240 24.35 -4.98 -5.49
CA ARG A 240 24.77 -3.68 -6.07
C ARG A 240 23.93 -3.27 -7.28
N HIS A 241 23.60 -4.21 -8.18
CA HIS A 241 22.73 -3.93 -9.33
C HIS A 241 21.31 -3.52 -8.88
N ARG A 242 20.75 -4.19 -7.85
CA ARG A 242 19.46 -3.80 -7.27
C ARG A 242 19.52 -2.41 -6.65
N LEU A 243 20.58 -2.09 -5.90
CA LEU A 243 20.79 -0.75 -5.34
C LEU A 243 20.86 0.34 -6.42
N GLU A 244 21.57 0.08 -7.52
CA GLU A 244 21.65 1.03 -8.64
C GLU A 244 20.29 1.20 -9.35
N ALA A 245 19.55 0.11 -9.54
CA ALA A 245 18.23 0.15 -10.13
C ALA A 245 17.26 0.94 -9.22
N ALA A 246 17.19 0.60 -7.92
CA ALA A 246 16.36 1.30 -6.92
C ALA A 246 16.68 2.80 -6.88
N TRP A 247 17.98 3.16 -6.87
CA TRP A 247 18.41 4.55 -6.90
C TRP A 247 17.89 5.33 -8.11
N ARG A 248 17.87 4.72 -9.30
CA ARG A 248 17.33 5.35 -10.52
C ARG A 248 15.81 5.52 -10.44
N TRP A 249 15.07 4.55 -9.87
CA TRP A 249 13.62 4.64 -9.67
C TRP A 249 13.24 5.73 -8.67
N GLU A 250 13.94 5.82 -7.54
CA GLU A 250 13.71 6.84 -6.51
C GLU A 250 13.85 8.26 -7.03
N GLN A 251 14.74 8.51 -7.99
CA GLN A 251 14.96 9.84 -8.54
C GLN A 251 13.81 10.36 -9.42
N GLU A 252 12.91 9.51 -9.87
CA GLU A 252 11.73 9.91 -10.62
C GLU A 252 10.59 10.41 -9.73
N ASP A 253 10.50 9.93 -8.49
CA ASP A 253 9.47 10.35 -7.53
C ASP A 253 9.89 11.66 -6.84
N LEU A 254 9.28 12.78 -7.23
CA LEU A 254 9.57 14.09 -6.65
C LEU A 254 9.25 14.15 -5.15
N SER A 255 8.18 13.48 -4.71
CA SER A 255 7.78 13.46 -3.31
C SER A 255 8.74 12.61 -2.47
N GLY A 256 9.09 11.42 -2.97
CA GLY A 256 10.08 10.54 -2.37
C GLY A 256 11.46 11.20 -2.28
N LEU A 257 11.89 11.86 -3.35
CA LEU A 257 13.15 12.62 -3.38
C LEU A 257 13.16 13.76 -2.36
N ALA A 258 12.06 14.52 -2.26
CA ALA A 258 11.95 15.61 -1.27
C ALA A 258 11.97 15.07 0.15
N ALA A 259 11.25 13.99 0.43
CA ALA A 259 11.22 13.33 1.74
C ALA A 259 12.60 12.77 2.13
N GLY A 260 13.27 12.07 1.22
CA GLY A 260 14.60 11.50 1.44
C GLY A 260 15.65 12.56 1.72
N LEU A 261 15.70 13.63 0.91
CA LEU A 261 16.59 14.78 1.15
C LEU A 261 16.28 15.46 2.48
N GLY A 262 15.01 15.66 2.83
CA GLY A 262 14.58 16.25 4.09
C GLY A 262 14.97 15.39 5.29
N GLN A 263 14.77 14.09 5.21
CA GLN A 263 15.11 13.16 6.27
C GLN A 263 16.62 13.14 6.55
N VAL A 264 17.44 13.07 5.48
CA VAL A 264 18.89 13.11 5.63
C VAL A 264 19.35 14.44 6.20
N ALA A 265 18.77 15.56 5.73
CA ALA A 265 19.10 16.90 6.21
C ALA A 265 18.78 17.15 7.70
N LEU A 266 17.79 16.43 8.27
CA LEU A 266 17.51 16.49 9.71
C LEU A 266 18.60 15.82 10.57
N TRP A 267 19.34 14.91 10.01
CA TRP A 267 20.32 14.11 10.72
C TRP A 267 21.76 14.45 10.37
N ASP A 268 21.98 14.94 9.15
CA ASP A 268 23.26 15.37 8.62
C ASP A 268 23.13 16.49 7.58
N ASP A 269 24.13 16.70 6.76
CA ASP A 269 24.03 17.52 5.55
C ASP A 269 23.23 16.74 4.47
N TRP A 270 22.29 17.40 3.79
CA TRP A 270 21.51 16.79 2.71
C TRP A 270 22.39 16.12 1.62
N ARG A 271 23.65 16.57 1.46
CA ARG A 271 24.60 15.96 0.52
C ARG A 271 25.01 14.54 0.92
N ALA A 272 24.80 14.16 2.19
CA ALA A 272 25.03 12.80 2.65
C ALA A 272 24.11 11.79 1.94
N TRP A 273 22.95 12.19 1.42
CA TRP A 273 22.05 11.33 0.65
C TRP A 273 22.77 10.60 -0.52
N GLN A 274 23.53 11.34 -1.36
CA GLN A 274 24.37 10.73 -2.39
C GLN A 274 25.57 9.98 -1.81
N GLY A 275 26.05 10.41 -0.66
CA GLY A 275 27.16 9.77 0.05
C GLY A 275 26.79 8.37 0.57
N GLU A 276 25.60 8.21 1.13
CA GLU A 276 25.07 6.93 1.62
C GLU A 276 24.95 5.91 0.49
N HIS A 277 24.38 6.31 -0.66
CA HIS A 277 24.31 5.44 -1.83
C HIS A 277 25.71 4.98 -2.29
N ARG A 278 26.65 5.89 -2.41
CA ARG A 278 28.03 5.55 -2.79
C ARG A 278 28.70 4.64 -1.75
N ALA A 279 28.44 4.85 -0.47
CA ALA A 279 28.95 4.03 0.61
C ALA A 279 28.39 2.60 0.52
N ALA A 280 27.08 2.45 0.22
CA ALA A 280 26.46 1.13 0.04
C ALA A 280 27.05 0.37 -1.15
N LEU A 281 27.31 1.04 -2.28
CA LEU A 281 27.97 0.42 -3.44
C LEU A 281 29.43 0.03 -3.19
N ALA A 282 30.10 0.67 -2.25
CA ALA A 282 31.50 0.40 -1.88
C ALA A 282 31.67 -0.67 -0.81
N VAL A 283 30.58 -1.23 -0.26
CA VAL A 283 30.63 -2.30 0.75
C VAL A 283 31.28 -3.56 0.19
N GLU A 284 32.21 -4.14 0.93
CA GLU A 284 32.92 -5.37 0.58
C GLU A 284 32.39 -6.59 1.38
N ALA A 285 32.68 -7.80 0.92
CA ALA A 285 32.22 -9.03 1.56
C ALA A 285 32.68 -9.15 3.04
N ASP A 286 33.89 -8.69 3.35
CA ASP A 286 34.44 -8.68 4.69
C ASP A 286 33.69 -7.71 5.62
N ASP A 287 33.13 -6.62 5.10
CA ASP A 287 32.29 -5.71 5.89
C ASP A 287 30.98 -6.39 6.30
N ILE A 288 30.33 -7.09 5.37
CA ILE A 288 29.11 -7.86 5.65
C ILE A 288 29.39 -8.93 6.70
N ARG A 289 30.46 -9.69 6.55
CA ARG A 289 30.88 -10.72 7.52
C ARG A 289 31.11 -10.12 8.90
N ARG A 290 31.85 -9.02 8.99
CA ARG A 290 32.14 -8.30 10.22
C ARG A 290 30.87 -7.79 10.89
N VAL A 291 29.98 -7.18 10.14
CA VAL A 291 28.73 -6.59 10.65
C VAL A 291 27.78 -7.70 11.12
N ALA A 292 27.59 -8.75 10.34
CA ALA A 292 26.76 -9.89 10.73
C ALA A 292 27.26 -10.52 12.03
N SER A 293 28.58 -10.79 12.15
CA SER A 293 29.17 -11.36 13.37
C SER A 293 29.12 -10.42 14.58
N THR A 294 29.15 -9.10 14.36
CA THR A 294 29.15 -8.10 15.44
C THR A 294 27.76 -7.90 16.01
N TYR A 295 26.72 -7.77 15.18
CA TYR A 295 25.40 -7.35 15.60
C TYR A 295 24.39 -8.48 15.72
N LEU A 296 24.44 -9.51 14.84
CA LEU A 296 23.43 -10.56 14.81
C LEU A 296 23.79 -11.74 15.74
N SER A 297 24.21 -11.44 16.96
CA SER A 297 24.53 -12.45 17.96
C SER A 297 23.30 -12.87 18.78
N GLU A 298 23.30 -14.12 19.27
CA GLU A 298 22.23 -14.61 20.13
C GLU A 298 22.05 -13.78 21.41
N SER A 299 23.15 -13.26 21.96
CA SER A 299 23.13 -12.45 23.19
C SER A 299 22.45 -11.09 23.03
N SER A 300 22.34 -10.56 21.80
CA SER A 300 21.67 -9.29 21.49
C SER A 300 20.29 -9.47 20.86
N LEU A 301 19.79 -10.70 20.77
CA LEU A 301 18.54 -11.07 20.13
C LEU A 301 17.33 -10.89 21.08
N THR A 302 16.30 -10.25 20.58
CA THR A 302 14.95 -10.25 21.16
C THR A 302 14.00 -10.98 20.21
N VAL A 303 13.28 -11.98 20.71
CA VAL A 303 12.37 -12.81 19.90
C VAL A 303 10.94 -12.70 20.41
N GLY A 304 10.05 -12.33 19.55
CA GLY A 304 8.60 -12.35 19.78
C GLY A 304 7.88 -13.30 18.86
N TRP A 305 6.93 -14.05 19.40
CA TRP A 305 6.02 -14.88 18.60
C TRP A 305 4.58 -14.55 18.92
N SER A 306 3.77 -14.33 17.89
CA SER A 306 2.31 -14.38 17.95
C SER A 306 1.88 -15.78 17.51
N LEU A 307 1.24 -16.53 18.43
CA LEU A 307 0.89 -17.92 18.22
C LEU A 307 -0.62 -18.12 18.17
N PRO A 308 -1.13 -18.87 17.17
CA PRO A 308 -2.54 -19.25 17.11
C PRO A 308 -2.87 -20.18 18.28
N ARG A 309 -3.54 -19.65 19.28
CA ARG A 309 -4.08 -20.42 20.39
C ARG A 309 -5.56 -20.19 20.53
N PRO A 310 -6.37 -21.22 20.88
CA PRO A 310 -7.78 -21.01 21.17
C PRO A 310 -7.86 -20.02 22.34
N VAL A 311 -8.39 -18.83 22.07
CA VAL A 311 -8.62 -17.81 23.10
C VAL A 311 -9.53 -18.42 24.15
N ARG A 312 -8.99 -18.88 25.26
CA ARG A 312 -9.76 -18.97 26.50
C ARG A 312 -10.11 -17.53 26.84
N SER A 313 -11.39 -17.18 26.75
CA SER A 313 -11.94 -15.87 27.05
C SER A 313 -11.12 -15.17 28.16
N MET A 314 -10.05 -14.51 27.80
CA MET A 314 -9.48 -13.44 28.59
C MET A 314 -10.35 -12.24 28.27
N ALA A 315 -11.18 -11.86 29.23
CA ALA A 315 -11.60 -10.48 29.30
C ALA A 315 -10.29 -9.67 29.19
N VAL A 316 -10.06 -9.03 28.04
CA VAL A 316 -9.04 -8.02 27.93
C VAL A 316 -9.41 -7.06 29.04
N LEU A 317 -8.55 -6.97 30.06
CA LEU A 317 -8.60 -5.90 31.05
C LEU A 317 -8.18 -4.64 30.32
N LEU A 318 -9.04 -4.19 29.42
CA LEU A 318 -9.14 -2.76 29.14
C LEU A 318 -9.56 -2.19 30.50
N PRO A 319 -8.86 -1.20 31.03
CA PRO A 319 -9.34 -0.50 32.23
C PRO A 319 -10.78 -0.09 31.94
N ALA A 320 -11.72 -0.77 32.60
CA ALA A 320 -13.09 -0.29 32.60
C ALA A 320 -13.03 1.10 33.21
N GLU A 321 -13.64 2.06 32.54
CA GLU A 321 -13.84 3.42 33.02
C GLU A 321 -12.70 4.45 32.80
N VAL A 322 -12.40 4.77 31.54
CA VAL A 322 -12.37 6.17 31.17
C VAL A 322 -13.25 6.32 29.94
N ALA A 323 -14.54 6.15 30.12
CA ALA A 323 -15.51 6.67 29.18
C ALA A 323 -15.64 8.18 29.49
N PRO A 324 -15.11 9.08 28.67
CA PRO A 324 -15.44 10.49 28.79
C PRO A 324 -16.95 10.61 28.58
N LYS A 325 -17.63 11.34 29.46
CA LYS A 325 -19.03 11.68 29.25
C LYS A 325 -19.16 12.33 27.89
N ALA A 326 -19.97 11.73 27.03
CA ALA A 326 -20.26 12.21 25.68
C ALA A 326 -20.49 13.73 25.70
N PRO A 327 -19.73 14.52 24.93
CA PRO A 327 -20.00 15.93 24.80
C PRO A 327 -21.38 16.11 24.12
N ARG A 328 -22.18 17.01 24.64
CA ARG A 328 -23.43 17.42 24.00
C ARG A 328 -23.11 17.94 22.60
N PRO A 329 -23.95 17.66 21.59
CA PRO A 329 -23.72 18.17 20.23
C PRO A 329 -23.75 19.71 20.30
N VAL A 330 -22.58 20.29 20.05
CA VAL A 330 -22.47 21.74 19.83
C VAL A 330 -22.39 21.92 18.33
N VAL A 331 -23.45 22.47 17.75
CA VAL A 331 -23.41 23.02 16.40
C VAL A 331 -22.40 24.16 16.42
N ALA A 332 -21.21 23.93 15.89
CA ALA A 332 -20.21 24.98 15.72
C ALA A 332 -20.74 26.00 14.70
N PRO A 333 -20.63 27.31 14.98
CA PRO A 333 -20.84 28.30 13.93
C PRO A 333 -19.78 28.06 12.84
N PRO A 334 -20.13 28.25 11.54
CA PRO A 334 -19.17 28.09 10.46
C PRO A 334 -17.98 29.00 10.74
N SER A 335 -16.78 28.42 10.75
CA SER A 335 -15.54 29.17 10.81
C SER A 335 -15.53 30.19 9.67
N PRO A 336 -15.17 31.45 9.91
CA PRO A 336 -15.13 32.42 8.83
C PRO A 336 -14.05 31.99 7.84
N GLU A 337 -14.48 31.36 6.75
CA GLU A 337 -13.61 31.06 5.62
C GLU A 337 -13.03 32.40 5.10
N ARG A 338 -11.80 32.71 5.47
CA ARG A 338 -11.02 33.65 4.68
C ARG A 338 -10.72 32.97 3.35
N PRO A 339 -11.27 33.44 2.24
CA PRO A 339 -10.85 32.93 0.94
C PRO A 339 -9.39 33.29 0.79
N ILE A 340 -8.49 32.31 0.97
CA ILE A 340 -7.15 32.41 0.43
C ILE A 340 -7.39 32.44 -1.07
N ALA A 341 -7.23 33.61 -1.67
CA ALA A 341 -7.17 33.76 -3.11
C ALA A 341 -5.88 33.11 -3.59
N LEU A 342 -5.89 31.79 -3.66
CA LEU A 342 -4.91 31.06 -4.44
C LEU A 342 -5.13 31.53 -5.88
N ALA A 343 -4.23 32.35 -6.40
CA ALA A 343 -4.11 32.58 -7.81
C ALA A 343 -3.69 31.26 -8.46
N VAL A 344 -4.64 30.34 -8.59
CA VAL A 344 -4.46 29.16 -9.42
C VAL A 344 -4.40 29.69 -10.83
N HIS A 345 -3.22 29.73 -11.39
CA HIS A 345 -3.07 29.90 -12.81
C HIS A 345 -3.87 28.77 -13.45
N ALA A 346 -4.93 29.10 -14.17
CA ALA A 346 -5.76 28.18 -14.93
C ALA A 346 -5.04 27.66 -16.21
N GLY A 347 -3.73 27.54 -16.15
CA GLY A 347 -2.95 26.78 -17.08
C GLY A 347 -2.89 25.36 -16.53
N GLY A 348 -3.88 24.53 -16.90
CA GLY A 348 -3.81 23.11 -16.60
C GLY A 348 -2.43 22.59 -17.01
N SER A 349 -1.76 21.88 -16.12
CA SER A 349 -0.48 21.25 -16.41
C SER A 349 -0.66 20.39 -17.64
N LYS A 350 -0.11 20.82 -18.76
CA LYS A 350 -0.19 20.08 -20.00
C LYS A 350 0.85 18.96 -19.88
N LEU A 351 0.40 17.72 -19.97
CA LEU A 351 1.29 16.58 -20.23
C LEU A 351 1.89 16.70 -21.63
N ALA A 352 2.66 17.77 -21.86
CA ALA A 352 3.15 18.14 -23.17
C ALA A 352 4.15 17.13 -23.76
N ASP A 353 4.75 16.34 -22.88
CA ASP A 353 5.70 15.27 -23.19
C ASP A 353 5.06 13.87 -23.28
N PHE A 354 3.78 13.72 -22.98
CA PHE A 354 3.06 12.47 -23.08
C PHE A 354 2.72 12.14 -24.54
N ARG A 355 3.44 11.17 -25.13
CA ARG A 355 3.35 10.83 -26.55
C ARG A 355 3.38 9.33 -26.79
N PRO A 356 2.40 8.59 -26.27
CA PRO A 356 2.32 7.16 -26.48
C PRO A 356 2.03 6.82 -27.94
N GLN A 357 2.53 5.68 -28.36
CA GLN A 357 2.31 5.12 -29.70
C GLN A 357 1.71 3.73 -29.57
N ARG A 358 0.81 3.39 -30.49
CA ARG A 358 0.23 2.04 -30.62
C ARG A 358 0.64 1.40 -31.92
N SER A 359 1.06 0.15 -31.86
CA SER A 359 1.29 -0.71 -33.02
C SER A 359 0.69 -2.10 -32.78
N VAL A 360 0.47 -2.86 -33.86
CA VAL A 360 -0.09 -4.21 -33.78
C VAL A 360 0.82 -5.15 -34.58
N LEU A 361 1.24 -6.25 -33.96
CA LEU A 361 2.02 -7.28 -34.63
C LEU A 361 1.11 -8.15 -35.55
N PRO A 362 1.69 -8.84 -36.54
CA PRO A 362 0.91 -9.71 -37.44
C PRO A 362 0.08 -10.82 -36.74
N ASN A 363 0.50 -11.25 -35.55
CA ASN A 363 -0.22 -12.24 -34.74
C ASN A 363 -1.33 -11.64 -33.85
N GLY A 364 -1.58 -10.33 -33.92
CA GLY A 364 -2.63 -9.66 -33.18
C GLY A 364 -2.19 -9.00 -31.87
N LEU A 365 -0.95 -9.26 -31.40
CA LEU A 365 -0.44 -8.59 -30.18
C LEU A 365 -0.36 -7.07 -30.39
N ARG A 366 -0.98 -6.32 -29.50
CA ARG A 366 -0.90 -4.86 -29.46
C ARG A 366 0.29 -4.44 -28.62
N LEU A 367 1.07 -3.46 -29.13
CA LEU A 367 2.16 -2.81 -28.39
C LEU A 367 1.80 -1.33 -28.21
N VAL A 368 1.74 -0.89 -26.97
CA VAL A 368 1.65 0.52 -26.58
C VAL A 368 2.98 0.93 -26.01
N SER A 369 3.58 2.01 -26.48
CA SER A 369 4.89 2.41 -25.99
C SER A 369 5.02 3.93 -25.86
N GLU A 370 5.75 4.37 -24.84
CA GLU A 370 6.11 5.77 -24.62
C GLU A 370 7.60 5.89 -24.31
N ARG A 371 8.31 6.67 -25.13
CA ARG A 371 9.75 6.89 -24.91
C ARG A 371 9.97 8.00 -23.88
N ARG A 372 10.79 7.71 -22.85
CA ARG A 372 11.25 8.65 -21.81
C ARG A 372 12.78 8.70 -21.80
N PRO A 373 13.38 9.51 -22.70
CA PRO A 373 14.83 9.55 -22.83
C PRO A 373 15.50 10.14 -21.59
N GLY A 374 16.63 9.55 -21.19
CA GLY A 374 17.46 10.04 -20.08
C GLY A 374 17.04 9.52 -18.70
N THR A 375 15.96 8.72 -18.57
CA THR A 375 15.58 8.09 -17.29
C THR A 375 16.50 6.89 -16.96
N GLY A 376 17.06 6.24 -17.98
CA GLY A 376 17.94 5.09 -17.81
C GLY A 376 17.23 3.81 -17.32
N ILE A 377 15.90 3.79 -17.31
CA ILE A 377 15.05 2.69 -16.86
C ILE A 377 13.92 2.40 -17.83
N VAL A 378 13.33 1.20 -17.74
CA VAL A 378 12.20 0.77 -18.56
C VAL A 378 11.23 -0.04 -17.70
N ALA A 379 9.93 0.28 -17.78
CA ALA A 379 8.83 -0.53 -17.28
C ALA A 379 8.15 -1.25 -18.46
N LEU A 380 7.93 -2.54 -18.30
CA LEU A 380 7.21 -3.41 -19.23
C LEU A 380 5.99 -4.00 -18.52
N GLU A 381 4.79 -3.81 -19.10
CA GLU A 381 3.55 -4.36 -18.57
C GLU A 381 2.90 -5.23 -19.64
N LEU A 382 2.86 -6.54 -19.42
CA LEU A 382 2.16 -7.48 -20.28
C LEU A 382 0.81 -7.80 -19.66
N PHE A 383 -0.27 -7.33 -20.26
CA PHE A 383 -1.63 -7.69 -19.87
C PHE A 383 -2.16 -8.85 -20.72
N VAL A 384 -2.83 -9.80 -20.04
CA VAL A 384 -3.59 -10.90 -20.64
C VAL A 384 -4.97 -10.95 -20.02
N ASP A 385 -6.04 -10.99 -20.81
CA ASP A 385 -7.41 -11.11 -20.29
C ASP A 385 -7.70 -12.55 -19.83
N ALA A 386 -7.09 -12.93 -18.68
CA ALA A 386 -7.10 -14.27 -18.10
C ALA A 386 -7.54 -14.33 -16.63
N GLY A 387 -7.84 -13.17 -16.02
CA GLY A 387 -8.09 -13.06 -14.59
C GLY A 387 -9.49 -13.51 -14.16
N LEU A 388 -9.90 -13.03 -12.98
CA LEU A 388 -11.13 -13.38 -12.26
C LEU A 388 -12.40 -13.42 -13.12
N LEU A 389 -12.53 -12.50 -14.09
CA LEU A 389 -13.70 -12.42 -14.97
C LEU A 389 -13.71 -13.47 -16.08
N ARG A 390 -12.62 -14.18 -16.29
CA ARG A 390 -12.42 -15.13 -17.40
C ARG A 390 -12.14 -16.57 -16.94
N GLU A 391 -11.82 -16.77 -15.69
CA GLU A 391 -11.48 -18.10 -15.16
C GLU A 391 -12.69 -19.03 -15.13
N ALA A 392 -12.48 -20.27 -15.53
CA ALA A 392 -13.53 -21.31 -15.54
C ALA A 392 -13.86 -21.83 -14.12
N ARG A 393 -12.92 -21.71 -13.20
CA ARG A 393 -13.03 -22.16 -11.80
C ARG A 393 -12.40 -21.12 -10.87
N PRO A 394 -12.98 -20.86 -9.68
CA PRO A 394 -12.46 -19.86 -8.75
C PRO A 394 -11.00 -20.10 -8.37
N GLY A 395 -10.18 -19.04 -8.47
CA GLY A 395 -8.78 -19.04 -8.14
C GLY A 395 -7.84 -19.63 -9.19
N LEU A 396 -8.38 -20.09 -10.32
CA LEU A 396 -7.56 -20.70 -11.36
C LEU A 396 -6.62 -19.70 -12.03
N GLY A 397 -7.08 -18.48 -12.29
CA GLY A 397 -6.25 -17.41 -12.82
C GLY A 397 -5.08 -17.08 -11.89
N TYR A 398 -5.36 -16.92 -10.59
CA TYR A 398 -4.33 -16.62 -9.59
C TYR A 398 -3.29 -17.77 -9.45
N LEU A 399 -3.77 -19.01 -9.33
CA LEU A 399 -2.88 -20.17 -9.28
C LEU A 399 -2.03 -20.29 -10.56
N THR A 400 -2.60 -19.97 -11.73
CA THR A 400 -1.84 -19.97 -12.99
C THR A 400 -0.72 -18.94 -12.93
N GLY A 401 -0.99 -17.70 -12.52
CA GLY A 401 0.06 -16.68 -12.35
C GLY A 401 1.20 -17.17 -11.46
N ARG A 402 0.88 -17.76 -10.29
CA ARG A 402 1.90 -18.34 -9.39
C ARG A 402 2.73 -19.47 -10.05
N MET A 403 2.10 -20.28 -10.90
CA MET A 403 2.80 -21.37 -11.58
C MET A 403 3.68 -20.89 -12.76
N LEU A 404 3.43 -19.68 -13.30
CA LEU A 404 4.30 -19.10 -14.35
C LEU A 404 5.66 -18.67 -13.79
N GLU A 405 5.76 -18.36 -12.50
CA GLU A 405 7.03 -18.05 -11.83
C GLU A 405 7.91 -19.28 -11.55
N GLU A 406 7.34 -20.48 -11.67
CA GLU A 406 8.03 -21.73 -11.37
C GLU A 406 8.94 -22.23 -12.52
N GLY A 407 9.39 -21.31 -13.35
CA GLY A 407 10.34 -21.52 -14.43
C GLY A 407 9.71 -21.63 -15.80
N THR A 408 10.57 -21.65 -16.80
CA THR A 408 10.23 -21.74 -18.22
C THR A 408 10.81 -23.01 -18.84
N LEU A 409 10.46 -23.31 -20.08
CA LEU A 409 11.05 -24.45 -20.81
C LEU A 409 12.56 -24.31 -21.02
N THR A 410 13.10 -23.08 -20.90
CA THR A 410 14.54 -22.81 -21.11
C THR A 410 15.29 -22.56 -19.80
N ARG A 411 14.58 -22.17 -18.71
CA ARG A 411 15.17 -21.80 -17.42
C ARG A 411 14.36 -22.39 -16.26
N PRO A 412 14.94 -23.24 -15.41
CA PRO A 412 14.32 -23.61 -14.12
C PRO A 412 14.03 -22.37 -13.26
N ALA A 413 13.10 -22.46 -12.29
CA ALA A 413 12.68 -21.34 -11.43
C ALA A 413 13.86 -20.55 -10.82
N GLY A 414 14.85 -21.26 -10.27
CA GLY A 414 16.05 -20.63 -9.70
C GLY A 414 16.87 -19.83 -10.72
N ALA A 415 17.08 -20.38 -11.94
CA ALA A 415 17.82 -19.69 -13.00
C ALA A 415 17.03 -18.53 -13.62
N LEU A 416 15.68 -18.61 -13.64
CA LEU A 416 14.83 -17.51 -14.04
C LEU A 416 14.94 -16.34 -13.04
N ALA A 417 14.78 -16.62 -11.76
CA ALA A 417 14.92 -15.63 -10.70
C ALA A 417 16.32 -15.00 -10.71
N GLU A 418 17.37 -15.82 -10.83
CA GLU A 418 18.76 -15.34 -10.91
C GLU A 418 18.99 -14.41 -12.10
N ALA A 419 18.50 -14.76 -13.30
CA ALA A 419 18.66 -13.93 -14.49
C ALA A 419 17.96 -12.56 -14.37
N ILE A 420 16.84 -12.48 -13.62
CA ILE A 420 16.12 -11.23 -13.35
C ILE A 420 16.86 -10.41 -12.29
N GLU A 421 17.25 -11.06 -11.19
CA GLU A 421 17.89 -10.39 -10.06
C GLU A 421 19.32 -9.91 -10.41
N ASP A 422 20.05 -10.62 -11.27
CA ASP A 422 21.40 -10.25 -11.71
C ASP A 422 21.43 -8.92 -12.48
N ILE A 423 20.34 -8.54 -13.12
CA ILE A 423 20.19 -7.23 -13.78
C ILE A 423 19.54 -6.18 -12.89
N GLY A 424 19.34 -6.47 -11.60
CA GLY A 424 18.59 -5.59 -10.68
C GLY A 424 17.12 -5.44 -11.07
N GLY A 425 16.57 -6.39 -11.84
CA GLY A 425 15.18 -6.37 -12.30
C GLY A 425 14.20 -6.85 -11.24
N THR A 426 12.94 -6.45 -11.38
CA THR A 426 11.82 -6.93 -10.58
C THR A 426 10.74 -7.48 -11.51
N LEU A 427 10.44 -8.77 -11.39
CA LEU A 427 9.36 -9.44 -12.13
C LEU A 427 8.21 -9.73 -11.16
N ASP A 428 7.03 -9.26 -11.50
CA ASP A 428 5.77 -9.61 -10.83
C ASP A 428 4.86 -10.33 -11.81
N VAL A 429 4.33 -11.48 -11.42
CA VAL A 429 3.43 -12.29 -12.25
C VAL A 429 2.09 -12.47 -11.56
N GLY A 430 1.03 -12.08 -12.26
CA GLY A 430 -0.33 -12.18 -11.76
C GLY A 430 -1.26 -13.00 -12.64
N ALA A 431 -2.51 -13.06 -12.26
CA ALA A 431 -3.58 -13.73 -13.02
C ALA A 431 -3.82 -13.11 -14.40
N THR A 432 -3.43 -11.86 -14.60
CA THR A 432 -3.68 -11.07 -15.81
C THR A 432 -2.41 -10.68 -16.55
N GLY A 433 -1.32 -11.41 -16.37
CA GLY A 433 -0.06 -11.13 -17.07
C GLY A 433 1.13 -10.96 -16.16
N ALA A 434 2.11 -10.16 -16.59
CA ALA A 434 3.34 -9.95 -15.85
C ALA A 434 3.88 -8.53 -16.06
N SER A 435 4.51 -7.96 -15.03
CA SER A 435 5.28 -6.72 -15.12
C SER A 435 6.77 -6.98 -14.91
N LEU A 436 7.60 -6.20 -15.56
CA LEU A 436 9.05 -6.29 -15.40
C LEU A 436 9.68 -4.90 -15.46
N ARG A 437 10.41 -4.54 -14.41
CA ARG A 437 11.16 -3.27 -14.31
C ARG A 437 12.64 -3.55 -14.41
N VAL A 438 13.33 -2.80 -15.27
CA VAL A 438 14.76 -2.99 -15.53
C VAL A 438 15.47 -1.69 -15.88
N ARG A 439 16.80 -1.71 -15.85
CA ARG A 439 17.60 -0.65 -16.43
C ARG A 439 17.48 -0.68 -17.96
N ALA A 440 17.66 0.45 -18.62
CA ALA A 440 17.51 0.58 -20.09
C ALA A 440 18.48 -0.31 -20.89
N GLU A 441 19.68 -0.54 -20.37
CA GLU A 441 20.68 -1.43 -20.97
C GLU A 441 20.22 -2.88 -21.01
N ASP A 442 19.39 -3.32 -20.05
CA ASP A 442 18.95 -4.71 -19.87
C ASP A 442 17.64 -5.02 -20.62
N LEU A 443 17.04 -4.05 -21.31
CA LEU A 443 15.81 -4.22 -22.09
C LEU A 443 15.77 -5.46 -23.00
N PRO A 444 16.86 -5.82 -23.74
CA PRO A 444 16.82 -7.02 -24.57
C PRO A 444 16.58 -8.30 -23.78
N LEU A 445 17.29 -8.50 -22.66
CA LEU A 445 17.11 -9.65 -21.78
C LEU A 445 15.75 -9.62 -21.10
N ALA A 446 15.28 -8.43 -20.68
CA ALA A 446 13.97 -8.27 -20.07
C ALA A 446 12.82 -8.74 -20.97
N LEU A 447 12.85 -8.37 -22.26
CA LEU A 447 11.84 -8.82 -23.22
C LEU A 447 11.93 -10.32 -23.53
N GLU A 448 13.13 -10.89 -23.52
CA GLU A 448 13.33 -12.34 -23.64
C GLU A 448 12.70 -13.07 -22.44
N LEU A 449 13.00 -12.64 -21.21
CA LEU A 449 12.51 -13.26 -19.98
C LEU A 449 10.97 -13.12 -19.87
N LEU A 450 10.43 -11.96 -20.17
CA LEU A 450 8.99 -11.73 -20.17
C LEU A 450 8.27 -12.61 -21.19
N ALA A 451 8.83 -12.77 -22.39
CA ALA A 451 8.31 -13.66 -23.40
C ALA A 451 8.41 -15.14 -22.98
N ASP A 452 9.53 -15.55 -22.34
CA ASP A 452 9.68 -16.91 -21.83
C ASP A 452 8.61 -17.25 -20.80
N VAL A 453 8.36 -16.37 -19.83
CA VAL A 453 7.36 -16.55 -18.78
C VAL A 453 5.94 -16.63 -19.37
N ALA A 454 5.62 -15.76 -20.31
CA ALA A 454 4.27 -15.70 -20.87
C ALA A 454 3.97 -16.82 -21.89
N LEU A 455 4.95 -17.16 -22.76
CA LEU A 455 4.73 -18.04 -23.90
C LEU A 455 5.15 -19.49 -23.61
N ARG A 456 6.15 -19.68 -22.78
CA ARG A 456 6.84 -20.97 -22.61
C ARG A 456 7.05 -21.34 -21.14
N PRO A 457 6.05 -21.16 -20.25
CA PRO A 457 6.21 -21.58 -18.86
C PRO A 457 6.35 -23.11 -18.76
N ALA A 458 7.15 -23.57 -17.82
CA ALA A 458 7.34 -25.00 -17.57
C ALA A 458 6.13 -25.63 -16.88
N ILE A 459 5.48 -24.90 -15.99
CA ILE A 459 4.34 -25.34 -15.15
C ILE A 459 4.62 -26.72 -14.53
N PRO A 460 5.66 -26.85 -13.67
CA PRO A 460 6.12 -28.14 -13.16
C PRO A 460 5.14 -28.71 -12.14
N GLY A 461 4.83 -30.01 -12.25
CA GLY A 461 3.86 -30.67 -11.38
C GLY A 461 4.28 -30.71 -9.90
N GLU A 462 5.56 -30.77 -9.63
CA GLU A 462 6.17 -30.78 -8.30
C GLU A 462 6.01 -29.47 -7.54
N ALA A 463 5.88 -28.33 -8.22
CA ALA A 463 5.66 -27.02 -7.59
C ALA A 463 4.20 -26.82 -7.16
N LEU A 464 3.23 -27.47 -7.82
CA LEU A 464 1.79 -27.27 -7.60
C LEU A 464 1.36 -27.45 -6.13
N PRO A 465 1.81 -28.49 -5.39
CA PRO A 465 1.43 -28.63 -3.98
C PRO A 465 1.91 -27.48 -3.10
N TRP A 466 3.07 -26.93 -3.34
CA TRP A 466 3.62 -25.80 -2.59
C TRP A 466 2.91 -24.49 -2.94
N ALA A 467 2.68 -24.21 -4.22
CA ALA A 467 1.90 -23.06 -4.66
C ALA A 467 0.50 -23.02 -4.00
N LYS A 468 -0.20 -24.16 -3.97
CA LYS A 468 -1.50 -24.27 -3.30
C LYS A 468 -1.41 -24.04 -1.79
N ARG A 469 -0.40 -24.57 -1.10
CA ARG A 469 -0.21 -24.32 0.34
C ARG A 469 0.06 -22.85 0.63
N ARG A 470 0.88 -22.17 -0.18
CA ARG A 470 1.14 -20.73 -0.04
C ARG A 470 -0.15 -19.92 -0.22
N ILE A 471 -0.92 -20.17 -1.27
CA ILE A 471 -2.21 -19.49 -1.49
C ILE A 471 -3.18 -19.75 -0.33
N ALA A 472 -3.23 -20.97 0.20
CA ALA A 472 -4.08 -21.28 1.33
C ALA A 472 -3.64 -20.57 2.62
N ALA A 473 -2.34 -20.39 2.83
CA ALA A 473 -1.79 -19.63 3.94
C ALA A 473 -2.08 -18.12 3.79
N GLU A 474 -1.88 -17.55 2.60
CA GLU A 474 -2.25 -16.16 2.29
C GLU A 474 -3.74 -15.90 2.56
N LEU A 475 -4.62 -16.79 2.09
CA LEU A 475 -6.06 -16.73 2.37
C LEU A 475 -6.38 -16.83 3.86
N GLN A 476 -5.58 -17.57 4.61
CA GLN A 476 -5.75 -17.72 6.04
C GLN A 476 -5.26 -16.48 6.77
N SER A 477 -4.11 -15.93 6.39
CA SER A 477 -3.54 -14.70 6.92
C SER A 477 -4.53 -13.52 6.77
N ASP A 478 -5.10 -13.34 5.57
CA ASP A 478 -6.06 -12.25 5.32
C ASP A 478 -7.40 -12.42 6.06
N ARG A 479 -7.71 -13.62 6.57
CA ARG A 479 -8.88 -13.81 7.44
C ARG A 479 -8.70 -13.19 8.82
N ASP A 480 -7.46 -12.95 9.21
CA ASP A 480 -7.11 -12.29 10.47
C ASP A 480 -7.26 -10.76 10.36
N ASP A 481 -7.46 -10.21 9.14
CA ASP A 481 -7.79 -8.81 8.90
C ASP A 481 -9.32 -8.57 8.90
N PRO A 482 -9.87 -7.88 9.93
CA PRO A 482 -11.30 -7.64 10.03
C PRO A 482 -11.84 -6.71 8.92
N ALA A 483 -11.04 -5.74 8.45
CA ALA A 483 -11.44 -4.81 7.39
C ALA A 483 -11.57 -5.54 6.05
N PHE A 484 -10.60 -6.39 5.72
CA PHE A 484 -10.65 -7.26 4.53
C PHE A 484 -11.87 -8.19 4.57
N ARG A 485 -12.18 -8.75 5.75
CA ARG A 485 -13.35 -9.63 5.94
C ARG A 485 -14.66 -8.89 5.72
N ALA A 486 -14.81 -7.69 6.27
CA ALA A 486 -15.98 -6.85 6.05
C ALA A 486 -16.19 -6.55 4.57
N GLU A 487 -15.12 -6.18 3.86
CA GLU A 487 -15.12 -5.88 2.43
C GLU A 487 -15.53 -7.10 1.59
N LEU A 488 -14.96 -8.28 1.85
CA LEU A 488 -15.27 -9.50 1.10
C LEU A 488 -16.74 -9.91 1.26
N ILE A 489 -17.29 -9.79 2.48
CA ILE A 489 -18.71 -10.05 2.75
C ILE A 489 -19.58 -9.04 2.00
N PHE A 490 -19.21 -7.76 2.01
CA PHE A 490 -19.93 -6.71 1.30
C PHE A 490 -19.96 -6.96 -0.21
N ARG A 491 -18.82 -7.28 -0.83
CA ARG A 491 -18.72 -7.67 -2.24
C ARG A 491 -19.63 -8.86 -2.57
N GLY A 492 -19.62 -9.87 -1.72
CA GLY A 492 -20.51 -11.03 -1.87
C GLY A 492 -22.00 -10.66 -1.88
N LEU A 493 -22.40 -9.71 -1.03
CA LEU A 493 -23.79 -9.26 -0.96
C LEU A 493 -24.21 -8.38 -2.16
N VAL A 494 -23.27 -7.57 -2.69
CA VAL A 494 -23.54 -6.68 -3.82
C VAL A 494 -23.52 -7.43 -5.15
N TYR A 495 -22.50 -8.24 -5.40
CA TYR A 495 -22.29 -8.90 -6.68
C TYR A 495 -23.01 -10.25 -6.82
N GLY A 496 -23.38 -10.91 -5.69
CA GLY A 496 -24.06 -12.21 -5.72
C GLY A 496 -23.20 -13.31 -6.36
N ASP A 497 -23.69 -13.90 -7.44
CA ASP A 497 -22.98 -14.98 -8.15
C ASP A 497 -21.96 -14.47 -9.20
N TYR A 498 -21.83 -13.16 -9.36
CA TYR A 498 -20.86 -12.59 -10.29
C TYR A 498 -19.42 -12.79 -9.80
N PRO A 499 -18.44 -13.02 -10.69
CA PRO A 499 -17.07 -13.32 -10.28
C PRO A 499 -16.46 -12.33 -9.28
N SER A 500 -16.74 -11.03 -9.42
CA SER A 500 -16.23 -9.99 -8.50
C SER A 500 -16.75 -10.10 -7.06
N ALA A 501 -17.72 -10.98 -6.78
CA ALA A 501 -18.22 -11.24 -5.43
C ALA A 501 -17.19 -11.94 -4.51
N ARG A 502 -16.24 -12.64 -5.09
CA ARG A 502 -15.31 -13.55 -4.40
C ARG A 502 -13.87 -13.02 -4.38
N ASP A 503 -13.06 -13.61 -3.54
CA ASP A 503 -11.62 -13.41 -3.54
C ASP A 503 -11.04 -13.90 -4.87
N PRO A 504 -10.17 -13.14 -5.55
CA PRO A 504 -9.52 -13.58 -6.79
C PRO A 504 -8.72 -14.87 -6.66
N ARG A 505 -8.24 -15.17 -5.45
CA ARG A 505 -7.53 -16.42 -5.13
C ARG A 505 -8.47 -17.62 -4.98
N GLY A 506 -9.79 -17.40 -4.95
CA GLY A 506 -10.78 -18.40 -4.59
C GLY A 506 -10.80 -18.69 -3.09
N SER A 507 -11.22 -19.87 -2.72
CA SER A 507 -11.17 -20.39 -1.34
C SER A 507 -10.16 -21.54 -1.24
N ALA A 508 -9.64 -21.82 -0.03
CA ALA A 508 -8.73 -22.95 0.19
C ALA A 508 -9.30 -24.29 -0.32
N ARG A 509 -10.64 -24.49 -0.21
CA ARG A 509 -11.33 -25.68 -0.73
C ARG A 509 -11.35 -25.73 -2.26
N GLU A 510 -11.52 -24.60 -2.92
CA GLU A 510 -11.50 -24.50 -4.39
C GLU A 510 -10.09 -24.72 -4.92
N ILE A 511 -9.10 -24.02 -4.36
CA ILE A 511 -7.67 -24.19 -4.71
C ILE A 511 -7.21 -25.63 -4.55
N ALA A 512 -7.60 -26.31 -3.46
CA ALA A 512 -7.23 -27.72 -3.23
C ALA A 512 -7.68 -28.66 -4.39
N ARG A 513 -8.79 -28.32 -5.06
CA ARG A 513 -9.40 -29.13 -6.14
C ARG A 513 -8.85 -28.85 -7.53
N LEU A 514 -8.14 -27.74 -7.73
CA LEU A 514 -7.52 -27.42 -9.02
C LEU A 514 -6.45 -28.43 -9.35
N THR A 515 -6.32 -28.80 -10.60
CA THR A 515 -5.32 -29.76 -11.09
C THR A 515 -4.26 -29.08 -11.95
N LEU A 516 -3.18 -29.76 -12.24
CA LEU A 516 -2.16 -29.27 -13.16
C LEU A 516 -2.72 -29.08 -14.58
N ASP A 517 -3.62 -29.96 -14.99
CA ASP A 517 -4.28 -29.85 -16.30
C ASP A 517 -5.21 -28.63 -16.36
N ASP A 518 -5.89 -28.29 -15.26
CA ASP A 518 -6.68 -27.03 -15.19
C ASP A 518 -5.77 -25.81 -15.47
N VAL A 519 -4.60 -25.75 -14.82
CA VAL A 519 -3.62 -24.65 -14.98
C VAL A 519 -3.08 -24.58 -16.41
N ARG A 520 -2.65 -25.72 -16.97
CA ARG A 520 -2.13 -25.79 -18.34
C ARG A 520 -3.19 -25.42 -19.38
N GLU A 521 -4.42 -25.88 -19.20
CA GLU A 521 -5.53 -25.54 -20.10
C GLU A 521 -5.90 -24.06 -20.00
N HIS A 522 -5.91 -23.49 -18.79
CA HIS A 522 -6.16 -22.07 -18.59
C HIS A 522 -5.11 -21.21 -19.29
N HIS A 523 -3.82 -21.54 -19.10
CA HIS A 523 -2.72 -20.88 -19.80
C HIS A 523 -2.87 -21.00 -21.32
N ARG A 524 -3.05 -22.21 -21.85
CA ARG A 524 -3.18 -22.45 -23.29
C ARG A 524 -4.34 -21.68 -23.91
N ARG A 525 -5.46 -21.54 -23.17
CA ARG A 525 -6.68 -20.88 -23.64
C ARG A 525 -6.59 -19.35 -23.64
N HIS A 526 -5.96 -18.78 -22.64
CA HIS A 526 -6.00 -17.33 -22.42
C HIS A 526 -4.68 -16.62 -22.78
N PHE A 527 -3.54 -17.27 -22.65
CA PHE A 527 -2.25 -16.65 -22.96
C PHE A 527 -1.99 -16.75 -24.47
N THR A 528 -2.63 -15.88 -25.23
CA THR A 528 -2.57 -15.79 -26.69
C THR A 528 -2.36 -14.35 -27.13
N ALA A 529 -1.71 -14.16 -28.28
CA ALA A 529 -1.26 -12.85 -28.75
C ALA A 529 -2.41 -11.83 -28.90
N ASP A 530 -3.53 -12.25 -29.46
CA ASP A 530 -4.70 -11.40 -29.70
C ASP A 530 -5.56 -11.16 -28.46
N ASN A 531 -5.33 -11.91 -27.38
CA ASN A 531 -5.93 -11.72 -26.05
C ASN A 531 -5.05 -10.89 -25.10
N ALA A 532 -3.92 -10.38 -25.61
CA ALA A 532 -2.90 -9.69 -24.84
C ALA A 532 -2.53 -8.34 -25.44
N PHE A 533 -1.90 -7.53 -24.65
CA PHE A 533 -1.14 -6.36 -25.11
C PHE A 533 0.06 -6.10 -24.20
N LEU A 534 1.09 -5.51 -24.78
CA LEU A 534 2.31 -5.12 -24.08
C LEU A 534 2.39 -3.60 -24.01
N VAL A 535 2.64 -3.08 -22.83
CA VAL A 535 3.01 -1.67 -22.62
C VAL A 535 4.49 -1.59 -22.33
N ALA A 536 5.17 -0.60 -22.90
CA ALA A 536 6.59 -0.32 -22.65
C ALA A 536 6.77 1.19 -22.49
N VAL A 537 7.26 1.61 -21.32
CA VAL A 537 7.56 3.03 -21.04
C VAL A 537 9.01 3.12 -20.54
N GLY A 538 9.77 4.11 -21.01
CA GLY A 538 11.12 4.33 -20.54
C GLY A 538 12.13 4.76 -21.58
N ASP A 539 13.41 4.56 -21.27
CA ASP A 539 14.54 4.99 -22.12
C ASP A 539 14.94 3.91 -23.11
N PHE A 540 14.37 3.99 -24.29
CA PHE A 540 14.66 3.08 -25.41
C PHE A 540 14.52 3.79 -26.77
N GLU A 541 15.16 3.23 -27.77
CA GLU A 541 14.91 3.61 -29.15
C GLU A 541 13.70 2.85 -29.72
N PRO A 542 12.64 3.53 -30.22
CA PRO A 542 11.39 2.88 -30.67
C PRO A 542 11.59 1.80 -31.73
N ARG A 543 12.53 2.00 -32.68
CA ARG A 543 12.84 0.98 -33.69
C ARG A 543 13.44 -0.27 -33.08
N ARG A 544 14.33 -0.13 -32.09
CA ARG A 544 14.94 -1.24 -31.36
C ARG A 544 13.91 -2.00 -30.53
N LEU A 545 13.03 -1.28 -29.80
CA LEU A 545 11.94 -1.90 -29.05
C LEU A 545 11.05 -2.74 -29.98
N ASN A 546 10.57 -2.15 -31.09
CA ASN A 546 9.72 -2.88 -32.04
C ASN A 546 10.40 -4.13 -32.61
N ALA A 547 11.70 -4.06 -32.92
CA ALA A 547 12.45 -5.22 -33.42
C ALA A 547 12.56 -6.32 -32.36
N LEU A 548 12.85 -5.98 -31.10
CA LEU A 548 12.93 -6.94 -29.98
C LEU A 548 11.57 -7.57 -29.69
N VAL A 549 10.51 -6.78 -29.60
CA VAL A 549 9.14 -7.29 -29.40
C VAL A 549 8.76 -8.24 -30.54
N LYS A 550 9.06 -7.90 -31.77
CA LYS A 550 8.83 -8.78 -32.92
C LYS A 550 9.62 -10.07 -32.79
N THR A 551 10.88 -10.02 -32.40
CA THR A 551 11.75 -11.19 -32.26
C THR A 551 11.20 -12.20 -31.24
N HIS A 552 10.75 -11.72 -30.08
CA HIS A 552 10.36 -12.60 -28.98
C HIS A 552 8.87 -12.97 -28.99
N PHE A 553 7.98 -12.08 -29.46
CA PHE A 553 6.54 -12.28 -29.37
C PHE A 553 5.83 -12.65 -30.68
N GLN A 554 6.47 -12.53 -31.84
CA GLN A 554 5.82 -12.83 -33.13
C GLN A 554 5.41 -14.31 -33.24
N VAL A 555 6.09 -15.21 -32.54
CA VAL A 555 5.79 -16.66 -32.52
C VAL A 555 4.61 -17.04 -31.64
N TRP A 556 4.09 -16.10 -30.86
CA TRP A 556 2.96 -16.32 -29.96
C TRP A 556 1.69 -16.56 -30.76
N PRO A 557 1.00 -17.71 -30.60
CA PRO A 557 -0.20 -17.99 -31.40
C PRO A 557 -1.35 -17.06 -31.01
N GLY A 558 -2.17 -16.71 -31.98
CA GLY A 558 -3.44 -16.05 -31.74
C GLY A 558 -4.50 -17.04 -31.24
N ARG A 559 -5.55 -16.52 -30.62
CA ARG A 559 -6.64 -17.31 -30.00
C ARG A 559 -7.62 -17.89 -31.02
N GLY A 560 -7.91 -17.13 -32.07
CA GLY A 560 -8.90 -17.49 -33.08
C GLY A 560 -10.36 -17.22 -32.73
N GLU A 561 -10.72 -17.14 -31.43
CA GLU A 561 -12.08 -16.86 -30.95
C GLU A 561 -12.12 -15.73 -29.90
N PRO A 562 -13.08 -14.78 -30.01
CA PRO A 562 -13.25 -13.72 -29.03
C PRO A 562 -13.70 -14.27 -27.67
N ALA A 563 -13.34 -13.56 -26.60
CA ALA A 563 -13.83 -13.89 -25.26
C ALA A 563 -15.37 -13.75 -25.20
N PRO A 564 -16.09 -14.63 -24.49
CA PRO A 564 -17.51 -14.48 -24.28
C PRO A 564 -17.81 -13.17 -23.54
N PRO A 565 -18.96 -12.52 -23.85
CA PRO A 565 -19.37 -11.30 -23.16
C PRO A 565 -19.58 -11.58 -21.67
N LEU A 566 -19.25 -10.56 -20.83
CA LEU A 566 -19.49 -10.66 -19.40
C LEU A 566 -21.00 -10.65 -19.09
N PRO A 567 -21.47 -11.40 -18.07
CA PRO A 567 -22.84 -11.36 -17.63
C PRO A 567 -23.27 -9.94 -17.22
N ARG A 568 -24.53 -9.60 -17.45
CA ARG A 568 -25.07 -8.29 -17.04
C ARG A 568 -25.31 -8.26 -15.53
N LEU A 569 -24.74 -7.28 -14.86
CA LEU A 569 -25.02 -6.98 -13.46
C LEU A 569 -26.25 -6.07 -13.32
N VAL A 570 -27.09 -6.38 -12.33
CA VAL A 570 -28.27 -5.58 -11.99
C VAL A 570 -28.18 -5.17 -10.53
N ARG A 571 -28.34 -3.89 -10.28
CA ARG A 571 -28.34 -3.33 -8.91
C ARG A 571 -29.53 -3.85 -8.12
N SER A 572 -29.28 -4.30 -6.87
CA SER A 572 -30.36 -4.65 -5.95
C SER A 572 -31.13 -3.39 -5.52
N ALA A 573 -32.45 -3.46 -5.57
CA ALA A 573 -33.33 -2.39 -5.09
C ALA A 573 -33.67 -2.53 -3.60
N ARG A 574 -33.17 -3.56 -2.89
CA ARG A 574 -33.50 -3.83 -1.49
C ARG A 574 -32.29 -3.64 -0.59
N PRO A 575 -32.43 -2.91 0.51
CA PRO A 575 -31.37 -2.80 1.51
C PRO A 575 -31.12 -4.17 2.17
N ARG A 576 -29.89 -4.42 2.57
CA ARG A 576 -29.50 -5.60 3.32
C ARG A 576 -28.54 -5.20 4.41
N VAL A 577 -28.68 -5.82 5.59
CA VAL A 577 -27.75 -5.63 6.70
C VAL A 577 -27.17 -6.97 7.12
N ARG A 578 -25.84 -7.04 7.21
CA ARG A 578 -25.12 -8.21 7.71
C ARG A 578 -24.23 -7.78 8.86
N ARG A 579 -24.51 -8.32 10.06
CA ARG A 579 -23.69 -8.12 11.25
C ARG A 579 -22.95 -9.41 11.57
N VAL A 580 -21.62 -9.31 11.75
CA VAL A 580 -20.76 -10.45 12.06
C VAL A 580 -19.95 -10.11 13.30
N ALA A 581 -20.24 -10.80 14.39
CA ALA A 581 -19.49 -10.64 15.63
C ALA A 581 -18.10 -11.26 15.49
N HIS A 582 -17.07 -10.48 15.79
CA HIS A 582 -15.68 -10.89 15.83
C HIS A 582 -14.98 -10.16 16.98
N PRO A 583 -14.11 -10.81 17.76
CA PRO A 583 -13.32 -10.12 18.76
C PRO A 583 -12.37 -9.10 18.11
N GLY A 584 -12.29 -7.92 18.67
CA GLY A 584 -11.42 -6.85 18.17
C GLY A 584 -11.71 -5.55 18.90
N ALA A 585 -10.88 -4.54 18.73
CA ALA A 585 -11.05 -3.23 19.33
C ALA A 585 -12.03 -2.36 18.52
N GLN A 586 -12.18 -2.64 17.22
CA GLN A 586 -13.03 -1.87 16.31
C GLN A 586 -14.22 -2.65 15.75
N VAL A 587 -15.18 -1.92 15.19
CA VAL A 587 -16.21 -2.38 14.26
C VAL A 587 -15.93 -1.78 12.90
N HIS A 588 -15.71 -2.62 11.90
CA HIS A 588 -15.51 -2.25 10.52
C HIS A 588 -16.86 -2.19 9.80
N ILE A 589 -17.20 -1.01 9.32
CA ILE A 589 -18.46 -0.72 8.64
C ILE A 589 -18.17 -0.56 7.15
N VAL A 590 -18.86 -1.35 6.32
CA VAL A 590 -18.84 -1.17 4.86
C VAL A 590 -20.28 -1.03 4.40
N LEU A 591 -20.57 0.05 3.68
CA LEU A 591 -21.91 0.26 3.13
C LEU A 591 -21.87 0.82 1.71
N GLY A 592 -22.89 0.48 0.93
CA GLY A 592 -22.97 0.94 -0.46
C GLY A 592 -23.85 0.04 -1.33
N HIS A 593 -23.57 0.03 -2.62
CA HIS A 593 -24.32 -0.75 -3.62
C HIS A 593 -23.48 -0.90 -4.90
N LEU A 594 -24.03 -1.55 -5.92
CA LEU A 594 -23.40 -1.65 -7.25
C LEU A 594 -23.18 -0.26 -7.84
N GLY A 595 -21.97 0.01 -8.31
CA GLY A 595 -21.53 1.24 -8.95
C GLY A 595 -21.69 1.23 -10.47
N ILE A 596 -20.71 1.82 -11.16
CA ILE A 596 -20.69 2.02 -12.62
C ILE A 596 -19.39 1.44 -13.23
N PRO A 597 -19.36 1.13 -14.53
CA PRO A 597 -18.12 0.84 -15.22
C PRO A 597 -17.33 2.12 -15.54
N ARG A 598 -16.02 1.99 -15.76
CA ARG A 598 -15.13 3.13 -16.10
C ARG A 598 -15.60 3.89 -17.38
N SER A 599 -16.18 3.19 -18.31
CA SER A 599 -16.66 3.77 -19.57
C SER A 599 -18.00 4.52 -19.45
N HIS A 600 -18.57 4.64 -18.25
CA HIS A 600 -19.87 5.30 -18.05
C HIS A 600 -19.79 6.80 -18.33
N PRO A 601 -20.74 7.40 -19.09
CA PRO A 601 -20.70 8.83 -19.46
C PRO A 601 -20.78 9.81 -18.27
N ASP A 602 -21.30 9.39 -17.13
CA ASP A 602 -21.35 10.19 -15.91
C ASP A 602 -20.08 10.04 -15.02
N PHE A 603 -19.05 9.29 -15.49
CA PHE A 603 -17.85 9.02 -14.69
C PHE A 603 -17.17 10.30 -14.20
N ASP A 604 -16.95 11.28 -15.08
CA ASP A 604 -16.29 12.55 -14.72
C ASP A 604 -17.09 13.33 -13.65
N ALA A 605 -18.43 13.36 -13.78
CA ALA A 605 -19.28 14.03 -12.78
C ALA A 605 -19.30 13.29 -11.43
N LEU A 606 -19.21 11.97 -11.45
CA LEU A 606 -19.12 11.14 -10.26
C LEU A 606 -17.74 11.21 -9.60
N SER A 607 -16.66 11.36 -10.35
CA SER A 607 -15.32 11.62 -9.78
C SER A 607 -15.30 12.92 -8.98
N VAL A 608 -15.97 13.97 -9.48
CA VAL A 608 -16.12 15.22 -8.71
C VAL A 608 -16.98 15.00 -7.46
N LEU A 609 -18.05 14.20 -7.54
CA LEU A 609 -18.89 13.86 -6.40
C LEU A 609 -18.14 13.08 -5.32
N ASP A 610 -17.32 12.08 -5.72
CA ASP A 610 -16.51 11.27 -4.82
C ASP A 610 -15.51 12.14 -4.06
N HIS A 611 -14.88 13.08 -4.74
CA HIS A 611 -13.96 14.01 -4.10
C HIS A 611 -14.66 14.93 -3.06
N ILE A 612 -15.93 15.25 -3.26
CA ILE A 612 -16.72 15.99 -2.24
C ILE A 612 -17.09 15.06 -1.09
N LEU A 613 -17.45 13.81 -1.37
CA LEU A 613 -18.00 12.87 -0.38
C LEU A 613 -16.95 12.28 0.54
N GLY A 614 -15.94 11.57 -0.02
CA GLY A 614 -15.07 10.73 0.77
C GLY A 614 -13.72 10.34 0.12
N SER A 615 -13.29 11.04 -0.95
CA SER A 615 -11.97 10.84 -1.57
C SER A 615 -11.17 12.14 -1.73
N GLY A 616 -11.52 13.17 -0.97
CA GLY A 616 -10.76 14.43 -0.92
C GLY A 616 -9.45 14.27 -0.15
N PRO A 617 -8.35 14.87 -0.61
CA PRO A 617 -7.06 14.75 0.04
C PRO A 617 -7.02 15.52 1.37
N GLY A 618 -6.20 15.03 2.31
CA GLY A 618 -5.94 15.74 3.55
C GLY A 618 -7.21 15.98 4.39
N PHE A 619 -8.16 15.03 4.35
CA PHE A 619 -9.42 15.08 5.11
C PHE A 619 -10.34 16.24 4.74
N THR A 620 -10.26 16.74 3.50
CA THR A 620 -11.06 17.87 3.03
C THR A 620 -12.46 17.48 2.54
N ASP A 621 -12.72 16.18 2.38
CA ASP A 621 -14.02 15.63 2.03
C ASP A 621 -15.01 15.65 3.21
N ARG A 622 -16.29 15.44 2.92
CA ARG A 622 -17.35 15.53 3.93
C ARG A 622 -17.33 14.40 4.95
N LEU A 623 -17.01 13.17 4.52
CA LEU A 623 -16.96 12.05 5.46
C LEU A 623 -15.83 12.24 6.47
N SER A 624 -14.64 12.58 6.00
CA SER A 624 -13.51 12.86 6.88
C SER A 624 -13.77 14.02 7.81
N ARG A 625 -14.23 15.15 7.28
CA ARG A 625 -14.52 16.34 8.07
C ARG A 625 -15.56 16.06 9.15
N VAL A 626 -16.68 15.40 8.83
CA VAL A 626 -17.78 15.23 9.79
C VAL A 626 -17.49 14.11 10.78
N LEU A 627 -17.08 12.90 10.31
CA LEU A 627 -16.91 11.76 11.21
C LEU A 627 -15.58 11.82 11.99
N ARG A 628 -14.49 12.27 11.33
CA ARG A 628 -13.17 12.34 11.96
C ARG A 628 -12.96 13.67 12.68
N ASP A 629 -12.98 14.80 11.96
CA ASP A 629 -12.54 16.08 12.53
C ASP A 629 -13.57 16.71 13.49
N GLU A 630 -14.88 16.70 13.12
CA GLU A 630 -15.92 17.31 13.95
C GLU A 630 -16.41 16.40 15.08
N MET A 631 -16.47 15.10 14.85
CA MET A 631 -17.11 14.15 15.78
C MET A 631 -16.15 13.17 16.45
N GLY A 632 -14.94 12.99 15.97
CA GLY A 632 -13.94 12.05 16.51
C GLY A 632 -14.41 10.58 16.51
N LEU A 633 -15.27 10.19 15.56
CA LEU A 633 -15.88 8.85 15.53
C LEU A 633 -14.99 7.79 14.88
N THR A 634 -14.02 8.20 14.11
CA THR A 634 -13.19 7.31 13.31
C THR A 634 -11.84 7.94 13.01
N TYR A 635 -10.81 7.11 12.94
CA TYR A 635 -9.53 7.51 12.36
C TYR A 635 -9.53 7.43 10.84
N SER A 636 -10.15 6.38 10.27
CA SER A 636 -10.16 6.11 8.84
C SER A 636 -11.58 6.00 8.31
N VAL A 637 -11.92 6.91 7.41
CA VAL A 637 -13.19 6.91 6.67
C VAL A 637 -12.94 7.38 5.26
N GLY A 638 -13.67 6.80 4.31
CA GLY A 638 -13.60 7.23 2.92
C GLY A 638 -14.52 6.42 2.03
N GLY A 639 -14.66 6.84 0.80
CA GLY A 639 -15.44 6.10 -0.18
C GLY A 639 -15.85 6.91 -1.40
N GLY A 640 -16.32 6.18 -2.40
CA GLY A 640 -16.74 6.74 -3.68
C GLY A 640 -17.42 5.68 -4.55
N ILE A 641 -17.77 6.07 -5.76
CA ILE A 641 -18.41 5.20 -6.75
C ILE A 641 -17.49 4.92 -7.95
N THR A 642 -16.43 5.70 -8.09
CA THR A 642 -15.52 5.62 -9.24
C THR A 642 -14.25 4.82 -8.96
N ASP A 643 -13.83 4.67 -7.69
CA ASP A 643 -12.56 4.04 -7.32
C ASP A 643 -12.38 2.61 -7.80
N SER A 644 -13.45 1.82 -7.78
CA SER A 644 -13.44 0.42 -8.24
C SER A 644 -14.04 0.21 -9.63
N ALA A 645 -14.30 1.31 -10.36
CA ALA A 645 -14.84 1.23 -11.71
C ALA A 645 -13.83 0.66 -12.70
N ASP A 646 -14.21 -0.44 -13.38
CA ASP A 646 -13.36 -1.16 -14.32
C ASP A 646 -14.15 -1.44 -15.61
N VAL A 647 -13.76 -2.42 -16.41
CA VAL A 647 -14.56 -2.91 -17.57
C VAL A 647 -15.94 -3.40 -17.14
N ALA A 648 -16.06 -3.96 -15.94
CA ALA A 648 -17.32 -4.25 -15.28
C ALA A 648 -17.70 -3.13 -14.31
N PRO A 649 -19.00 -3.02 -13.93
CA PRO A 649 -19.40 -2.07 -12.88
C PRO A 649 -18.67 -2.31 -11.56
N GLY A 650 -18.07 -1.26 -11.02
CA GLY A 650 -17.46 -1.24 -9.69
C GLY A 650 -18.51 -1.12 -8.57
N LEU A 651 -18.11 -0.57 -7.44
CA LEU A 651 -18.95 -0.39 -6.24
C LEU A 651 -19.11 1.10 -5.93
N PHE A 652 -20.29 1.53 -5.53
CA PHE A 652 -20.39 2.63 -4.57
C PHE A 652 -20.12 2.04 -3.19
N ARG A 653 -19.10 2.52 -2.52
CA ARG A 653 -18.65 1.98 -1.25
C ARG A 653 -18.21 3.10 -0.31
N VAL A 654 -18.66 3.04 0.93
CA VAL A 654 -18.11 3.82 2.04
C VAL A 654 -17.61 2.84 3.10
N TYR A 655 -16.39 3.05 3.57
CA TYR A 655 -15.77 2.32 4.68
C TYR A 655 -15.55 3.25 5.86
N ALA A 656 -15.72 2.73 7.08
CA ALA A 656 -15.30 3.37 8.32
C ALA A 656 -14.93 2.33 9.38
N GLY A 657 -13.83 2.58 10.10
CA GLY A 657 -13.47 1.84 11.32
C GLY A 657 -13.80 2.70 12.54
N THR A 658 -14.47 2.14 13.55
CA THR A 658 -14.90 2.88 14.75
C THR A 658 -14.98 1.96 15.97
N THR A 659 -14.99 2.52 17.16
CA THR A 659 -15.24 1.74 18.38
C THR A 659 -16.65 1.16 18.44
N PRO A 660 -16.87 0.03 19.16
CA PRO A 660 -18.18 -0.63 19.23
C PRO A 660 -19.32 0.28 19.75
N ASP A 661 -19.01 1.23 20.60
CA ASP A 661 -20.00 2.14 21.20
C ASP A 661 -20.48 3.22 20.23
N GLU A 662 -19.66 3.59 19.27
CA GLU A 662 -19.94 4.64 18.30
C GLU A 662 -20.44 4.09 16.93
N ALA A 663 -20.47 2.78 16.74
CA ALA A 663 -20.77 2.17 15.44
C ALA A 663 -22.16 2.56 14.89
N ASP A 664 -23.22 2.52 15.71
CA ASP A 664 -24.57 2.92 15.28
C ASP A 664 -24.63 4.41 14.89
N ARG A 665 -23.90 5.26 15.62
CA ARG A 665 -23.81 6.71 15.36
C ARG A 665 -23.06 7.00 14.07
N ALA A 666 -21.90 6.33 13.86
CA ALA A 666 -21.14 6.45 12.63
C ALA A 666 -21.96 6.04 11.39
N VAL A 667 -22.68 4.92 11.47
CA VAL A 667 -23.61 4.48 10.41
C VAL A 667 -24.67 5.54 10.11
N ALA A 668 -25.31 6.11 11.14
CA ALA A 668 -26.34 7.13 10.93
C ALA A 668 -25.78 8.35 10.21
N VAL A 669 -24.62 8.84 10.63
CA VAL A 669 -23.96 10.00 10.00
C VAL A 669 -23.57 9.70 8.56
N ILE A 670 -22.97 8.53 8.27
CA ILE A 670 -22.61 8.14 6.90
C ILE A 670 -23.86 8.14 5.99
N VAL A 671 -24.95 7.50 6.45
CA VAL A 671 -26.20 7.44 5.67
C VAL A 671 -26.76 8.84 5.42
N ASP A 672 -26.67 9.75 6.40
CA ASP A 672 -27.12 11.15 6.24
C ASP A 672 -26.23 11.90 5.22
N GLN A 673 -24.90 11.70 5.22
CA GLN A 673 -24.03 12.28 4.20
C GLN A 673 -24.36 11.73 2.80
N VAL A 674 -24.56 10.43 2.66
CA VAL A 674 -24.97 9.83 1.37
C VAL A 674 -26.32 10.38 0.90
N ARG A 675 -27.28 10.57 1.82
CA ARG A 675 -28.58 11.18 1.52
C ARG A 675 -28.43 12.65 1.10
N ALA A 676 -27.57 13.41 1.77
CA ALA A 676 -27.24 14.78 1.40
C ALA A 676 -26.67 14.85 -0.04
N MET A 677 -25.74 13.95 -0.37
CA MET A 677 -25.22 13.86 -1.75
C MET A 677 -26.32 13.53 -2.77
N HIS A 678 -27.14 12.50 -2.51
CA HIS A 678 -28.26 12.11 -3.39
C HIS A 678 -29.23 13.26 -3.64
N THR A 679 -29.55 14.07 -2.62
CA THR A 679 -30.46 15.22 -2.75
C THR A 679 -29.79 16.46 -3.36
N GLY A 680 -28.49 16.42 -3.60
CA GLY A 680 -27.71 17.55 -4.13
C GLY A 680 -27.46 18.66 -3.11
N ALA A 681 -27.46 18.34 -1.82
CA ALA A 681 -27.22 19.28 -0.71
C ALA A 681 -25.70 19.55 -0.54
N PHE A 682 -25.07 20.02 -1.61
CA PHE A 682 -23.70 20.51 -1.63
C PHE A 682 -23.63 21.81 -2.44
N SER A 683 -22.66 22.66 -2.12
CA SER A 683 -22.52 23.97 -2.73
C SER A 683 -21.81 23.90 -4.09
N ASP A 684 -22.00 24.95 -4.90
CA ASP A 684 -21.25 25.11 -6.16
C ASP A 684 -19.76 25.32 -5.89
N ASP A 685 -19.39 25.92 -4.76
CA ASP A 685 -17.99 26.09 -4.32
C ASP A 685 -17.30 24.76 -4.03
N GLU A 686 -18.00 23.77 -3.43
CA GLU A 686 -17.44 22.42 -3.24
C GLU A 686 -17.14 21.75 -4.59
N VAL A 687 -18.06 21.88 -5.54
CA VAL A 687 -17.84 21.38 -6.91
C VAL A 687 -16.65 22.08 -7.56
N ASP A 688 -16.54 23.41 -7.42
CA ASP A 688 -15.47 24.21 -8.02
C ASP A 688 -14.11 23.91 -7.39
N ARG A 689 -14.04 23.69 -6.09
CA ARG A 689 -12.82 23.23 -5.41
C ARG A 689 -12.41 21.84 -5.87
N SER A 690 -13.34 20.89 -5.89
CA SER A 690 -13.08 19.51 -6.29
C SER A 690 -12.58 19.39 -7.72
N ARG A 691 -13.25 20.03 -8.68
CA ARG A 691 -12.78 19.97 -10.09
C ARG A 691 -11.43 20.64 -10.31
N ARG A 692 -11.14 21.75 -9.61
CA ARG A 692 -9.82 22.41 -9.68
C ARG A 692 -8.72 21.52 -9.10
N TYR A 693 -9.00 20.87 -7.98
CA TYR A 693 -8.06 19.94 -7.38
C TYR A 693 -7.79 18.76 -8.30
N LEU A 694 -8.83 18.08 -8.78
CA LEU A 694 -8.71 16.92 -9.66
C LEU A 694 -7.93 17.24 -10.93
N ALA A 695 -8.26 18.37 -11.58
CA ALA A 695 -7.56 18.82 -12.78
C ALA A 695 -6.08 19.19 -12.51
N GLY A 696 -5.78 19.72 -11.32
CA GLY A 696 -4.42 20.12 -10.93
C GLY A 696 -3.56 18.95 -10.44
N ALA A 697 -4.15 18.02 -9.69
CA ALA A 697 -3.44 16.86 -9.15
C ALA A 697 -3.12 15.80 -10.22
N TRP A 698 -3.86 15.80 -11.34
CA TRP A 698 -3.73 14.80 -12.40
C TRP A 698 -2.31 14.59 -12.93
N VAL A 699 -1.49 15.63 -12.96
CA VAL A 699 -0.11 15.55 -13.45
C VAL A 699 0.75 14.62 -12.60
N PHE A 700 0.43 14.48 -11.33
CA PHE A 700 1.19 13.65 -10.40
C PHE A 700 1.05 12.14 -10.67
N ASP A 701 0.01 11.72 -11.40
CA ASP A 701 -0.17 10.33 -11.83
C ASP A 701 0.72 9.94 -13.03
N PHE A 702 1.55 10.86 -13.52
CA PHE A 702 2.41 10.69 -14.71
C PHE A 702 3.87 11.05 -14.44
N GLN A 703 4.31 11.07 -13.21
CA GLN A 703 5.70 11.44 -12.87
C GLN A 703 6.67 10.36 -13.30
N THR A 704 6.44 9.13 -12.86
CA THR A 704 7.38 8.03 -13.04
C THR A 704 7.07 7.21 -14.30
N VAL A 705 8.09 6.48 -14.76
CA VAL A 705 7.98 5.52 -15.87
C VAL A 705 6.92 4.46 -15.54
N GLU A 706 6.88 3.99 -14.29
CA GLU A 706 5.93 2.99 -13.82
C GLU A 706 4.49 3.51 -13.83
N GLN A 707 4.22 4.68 -13.23
CA GLN A 707 2.89 5.30 -13.24
C GLN A 707 2.35 5.48 -14.67
N ARG A 708 3.22 5.89 -15.60
CA ARG A 708 2.84 6.02 -17.01
C ARG A 708 2.54 4.68 -17.65
N ALA A 709 3.31 3.63 -17.34
CA ALA A 709 3.08 2.29 -17.87
C ALA A 709 1.74 1.72 -17.34
N GLU A 710 1.46 1.83 -16.05
CA GLU A 710 0.19 1.45 -15.44
C GLU A 710 -0.99 2.21 -16.07
N ARG A 711 -0.86 3.54 -16.23
CA ARG A 711 -1.91 4.35 -16.84
C ARG A 711 -2.17 3.95 -18.29
N LEU A 712 -1.14 3.68 -19.09
CA LEU A 712 -1.31 3.19 -20.44
C LEU A 712 -1.93 1.80 -20.50
N LEU A 713 -1.61 0.93 -19.55
CA LEU A 713 -2.25 -0.38 -19.41
C LEU A 713 -3.76 -0.22 -19.12
N GLU A 714 -4.13 0.63 -18.17
CA GLU A 714 -5.52 0.92 -17.84
C GLU A 714 -6.30 1.48 -19.04
N LEU A 715 -5.75 2.47 -19.74
CA LEU A 715 -6.38 3.08 -20.92
C LEU A 715 -6.64 2.06 -22.03
N GLU A 716 -5.65 1.20 -22.30
CA GLU A 716 -5.78 0.15 -23.31
C GLU A 716 -6.82 -0.90 -22.90
N ARG A 717 -6.84 -1.29 -21.63
CA ARG A 717 -7.79 -2.23 -21.05
C ARG A 717 -9.22 -1.70 -21.06
N TRP A 718 -9.42 -0.44 -20.73
CA TRP A 718 -10.75 0.19 -20.70
C TRP A 718 -11.25 0.63 -22.10
N GLY A 719 -10.40 0.55 -23.13
CA GLY A 719 -10.72 1.00 -24.48
C GLY A 719 -10.87 2.52 -24.61
N LEU A 720 -10.23 3.25 -23.72
CA LEU A 720 -10.19 4.71 -23.74
C LEU A 720 -9.11 5.23 -24.69
N GLY A 721 -9.07 6.19 -25.39
CA GLY A 721 -7.99 6.64 -26.31
C GLY A 721 -6.69 6.96 -25.57
N LEU A 722 -5.56 6.86 -26.24
CA LEU A 722 -4.25 7.20 -25.67
C LEU A 722 -4.08 8.71 -25.40
N ASP A 723 -4.95 9.54 -25.91
CA ASP A 723 -5.06 10.98 -25.68
C ASP A 723 -5.94 11.35 -24.48
N GLU A 724 -6.59 10.36 -23.87
CA GLU A 724 -7.42 10.54 -22.66
C GLU A 724 -6.73 11.34 -21.54
N PRO A 725 -5.47 11.06 -21.18
CA PRO A 725 -4.77 11.82 -20.13
C PRO A 725 -4.58 13.31 -20.45
N ILE A 726 -4.50 13.64 -21.71
CA ILE A 726 -4.35 15.04 -22.15
C ILE A 726 -5.71 15.76 -22.12
N GLN A 727 -6.79 15.04 -22.41
CA GLN A 727 -8.15 15.60 -22.50
C GLN A 727 -8.89 15.65 -21.16
N TRP A 728 -8.60 14.73 -20.26
CA TRP A 728 -9.35 14.54 -19.00
C TRP A 728 -9.34 15.80 -18.11
N PRO A 729 -8.22 16.51 -17.86
CA PRO A 729 -8.22 17.73 -17.03
C PRO A 729 -9.16 18.80 -17.57
N GLU A 730 -9.22 18.98 -18.89
CA GLU A 730 -10.14 19.93 -19.50
C GLU A 730 -11.61 19.49 -19.37
N ARG A 731 -11.91 18.19 -19.45
CA ARG A 731 -13.26 17.67 -19.26
C ARG A 731 -13.73 17.85 -17.82
N ILE A 732 -12.88 17.50 -16.85
CA ILE A 732 -13.16 17.71 -15.42
C ILE A 732 -13.39 19.18 -15.11
N ALA A 733 -12.55 20.09 -15.64
CA ALA A 733 -12.71 21.52 -15.44
C ALA A 733 -14.05 22.07 -15.97
N ARG A 734 -14.67 21.40 -16.95
CA ARG A 734 -15.98 21.77 -17.54
C ARG A 734 -17.17 21.10 -16.85
N VAL A 735 -16.97 20.18 -15.90
CA VAL A 735 -18.06 19.55 -15.15
C VAL A 735 -18.83 20.63 -14.38
N THR A 736 -20.14 20.66 -14.56
CA THR A 736 -21.00 21.66 -13.92
C THR A 736 -21.67 21.12 -12.67
N PRO A 737 -22.02 21.98 -11.68
CA PRO A 737 -22.78 21.57 -10.49
C PRO A 737 -24.10 20.85 -10.84
N ARG A 738 -24.75 21.23 -11.93
CA ARG A 738 -25.97 20.58 -12.42
C ARG A 738 -25.71 19.12 -12.86
N GLN A 739 -24.59 18.85 -13.53
CA GLN A 739 -24.21 17.49 -13.92
C GLN A 739 -23.93 16.62 -12.70
N VAL A 740 -23.18 17.16 -11.72
CA VAL A 740 -22.88 16.44 -10.47
C VAL A 740 -24.17 16.10 -9.71
N ARG A 741 -25.06 17.07 -9.50
CA ARG A 741 -26.36 16.83 -8.83
C ARG A 741 -27.22 15.81 -9.58
N ARG A 742 -27.25 15.86 -10.93
CA ARG A 742 -27.96 14.86 -11.74
C ARG A 742 -27.35 13.48 -11.56
N ALA A 743 -26.03 13.35 -11.65
CA ALA A 743 -25.32 12.08 -11.50
C ALA A 743 -25.54 11.51 -10.08
N ALA A 744 -25.41 12.34 -9.04
CA ALA A 744 -25.69 11.93 -7.66
C ALA A 744 -27.11 11.35 -7.49
N LYS A 745 -28.12 12.03 -8.04
CA LYS A 745 -29.52 11.58 -7.97
C LYS A 745 -29.78 10.26 -8.70
N ILE A 746 -29.06 9.99 -9.77
CA ILE A 746 -29.23 8.76 -10.58
C ILE A 746 -28.48 7.59 -9.94
N HIS A 747 -27.25 7.85 -9.49
CA HIS A 747 -26.32 6.77 -9.15
C HIS A 747 -26.22 6.47 -7.66
N LEU A 748 -26.47 7.41 -6.77
CA LEU A 748 -26.57 7.13 -5.34
C LEU A 748 -28.01 6.76 -4.97
N ASP A 749 -28.20 5.72 -4.15
CA ASP A 749 -29.51 5.31 -3.68
C ASP A 749 -29.45 4.98 -2.17
N PRO A 750 -29.74 5.97 -1.34
CA PRO A 750 -29.74 5.79 0.13
C PRO A 750 -30.74 4.75 0.64
N SER A 751 -31.76 4.40 -0.15
CA SER A 751 -32.80 3.43 0.22
C SER A 751 -32.43 1.98 -0.06
N ALA A 752 -31.41 1.75 -0.89
CA ALA A 752 -30.98 0.41 -1.34
C ALA A 752 -29.57 0.06 -0.83
N LEU A 753 -29.08 0.72 0.21
CA LEU A 753 -27.76 0.47 0.76
C LEU A 753 -27.66 -0.95 1.36
N ILE A 754 -26.64 -1.66 0.96
CA ILE A 754 -26.18 -2.90 1.58
C ILE A 754 -25.15 -2.49 2.63
N ARG A 755 -25.28 -3.02 3.85
CA ARG A 755 -24.41 -2.68 4.98
C ARG A 755 -23.84 -3.94 5.62
N VAL A 756 -22.54 -3.93 5.85
CA VAL A 756 -21.82 -4.94 6.65
C VAL A 756 -21.20 -4.24 7.86
N GLU A 757 -21.38 -4.84 9.02
CA GLU A 757 -20.70 -4.50 10.26
C GLU A 757 -19.97 -5.75 10.74
N TYR A 758 -18.64 -5.65 10.88
CA TYR A 758 -17.78 -6.76 11.29
C TYR A 758 -16.90 -6.33 12.46
N GLY A 759 -16.93 -7.05 13.58
CA GLY A 759 -16.14 -6.71 14.77
C GLY A 759 -16.88 -6.96 16.08
N SER A 760 -16.49 -6.28 17.16
CA SER A 760 -17.05 -6.39 18.48
C SER A 760 -18.44 -5.76 18.58
N ILE A 761 -19.43 -6.46 18.06
CA ILE A 761 -20.82 -5.98 18.00
C ILE A 761 -21.55 -6.28 19.32
N ARG A 762 -22.07 -5.28 20.01
CA ARG A 762 -22.95 -5.48 21.17
C ARG A 762 -24.23 -6.20 20.77
N ARG A 763 -24.57 -7.33 21.41
CA ARG A 763 -25.85 -8.00 21.23
C ARG A 763 -26.96 -7.09 21.75
N ARG A 764 -27.71 -6.46 20.87
CA ARG A 764 -29.01 -5.87 21.26
C ARG A 764 -29.91 -7.00 21.77
N GLY A 765 -30.55 -6.78 22.94
CA GLY A 765 -31.57 -7.69 23.45
C GLY A 765 -32.66 -7.92 22.39
N ARG A 766 -33.24 -9.12 22.37
CA ARG A 766 -34.17 -9.68 21.35
C ARG A 766 -35.43 -8.84 21.00
N HIS A 767 -35.51 -7.59 21.41
CA HIS A 767 -36.73 -6.77 21.22
C HIS A 767 -36.65 -5.65 20.16
N ALA A 768 -35.53 -5.51 19.44
CA ALA A 768 -35.38 -4.43 18.46
C ALA A 768 -35.46 -4.87 16.98
N ASP A 769 -35.57 -6.16 16.68
CA ASP A 769 -35.53 -6.68 15.30
C ASP A 769 -36.92 -6.72 14.62
N ALA A 770 -37.98 -6.18 15.25
CA ALA A 770 -39.36 -6.24 14.74
C ALA A 770 -39.84 -4.97 14.01
N GLU A 771 -39.05 -3.90 13.96
CA GLU A 771 -39.52 -2.61 13.37
C GLU A 771 -38.82 -2.19 12.07
N CYS A 772 -37.99 -3.04 11.44
CA CYS A 772 -37.42 -2.78 10.12
C CYS A 772 -37.52 -4.06 9.25
N ALA A 773 -38.74 -4.50 8.92
CA ALA A 773 -39.02 -5.42 7.83
C ALA A 773 -39.43 -4.63 6.57
#